data_3176715e64ecf83ad42c5e21540bc371
#
_entry.id   3176715e64ecf83ad42c5e21540bc371
#
_cell.length_a   1.000
_cell.length_b   1.000
_cell.length_c   1.000
_cell.angle_alpha   90.00
_cell.angle_beta   90.00
_cell.angle_gamma   90.00
#
_symmetry.space_group_name_H-M   'P 1'
#
loop_
_entity.id
_entity.type
_entity.pdbx_description
1 polymer ?
#
loop_
_entity_poly.entity_id
_entity_poly.type
_entity_poly.pdbx_seq_one_letter_code
_entity_poly.pdbx_strand_id
1 'polypeptide(L)'
;MYVGKKVTRVDAYDKVIGRTKYTDDLCDKSAYIARILHSTIANGRVLSIDTSEAEKIPGVVKVFTFFDLKEKHYFPTAGHPWSTDESHQDVADRLVLTDRVRFYGDDIAAVIAEDEVSAAQALRAIKVEYEEYPFVLDVLDAMKEDAPQLHEKYPNNILKHTTISKGNYEEAIKEPGLIKVEGWYSTPTVQHCHIENFICYAEMEGDRIKVVSSTQIPHIVRRVVGQALGVEWGKIRVVKPYIGGGFGNKQDVLYEPLCAWLSMQLHGHLIKLDVPREETFVSTRVRHAIKSHIISWVRPDGTFAARKLEAFSDQGAYASHGHSICAKGVGAFPQLYPCDNVEADAYTIFTNKSVAGAMRGYGIPQAMWAVECHTEDICAKLNMDPLEFRRKNLMPVGYKDAFSKNELYSDTFNQCLDKGIEVTDYLRKYKEYQNQTGDIRRGIGMAVFWYNTAVWPISLETSSCRMVLNQDGSLQVQLGETEIGQGADTAYSQMTADILGVPLEAVHVVSCQDTDVTPFGTGAYASRQTYTAGFSIRQTALLLKERILKYAHELTRMPEYNLDIIDGQIVRITDNRVLMSLGDLSTEALYSLSHSEHLSAESTAQIKSNAYSFGCTFAEVEVDIPMCKVKLLDIVNVHDAGTLINPALAEAQVHGGMSMGIGFGLSENLLFDPKTGRALNNNLLDYKLSTFMDHPRLRAYFVENAEPTSAFGTKSLGEPPTCSIAPAIRNAVYQATGVYVNDAPVNPHHLFRSMKEQHMFEEGGEANV
;
A
#
# COMPACT_ATOMS: atom_id res chain seq x y z
N MET A 1 15.54 20.14 19.25
CA MET A 1 15.07 19.72 17.92
C MET A 1 15.15 18.21 17.82
N TYR A 2 14.05 17.54 17.49
CA TYR A 2 13.90 16.07 17.43
C TYR A 2 13.80 15.54 16.00
N VAL A 3 13.29 16.34 15.06
CA VAL A 3 13.27 15.99 13.64
C VAL A 3 14.71 15.75 13.14
N GLY A 4 14.92 14.67 12.41
CA GLY A 4 16.24 14.21 11.94
C GLY A 4 17.01 13.35 12.94
N LYS A 5 16.49 13.14 14.14
CA LYS A 5 17.16 12.32 15.16
C LYS A 5 16.55 10.92 15.27
N LYS A 6 17.41 9.94 15.57
CA LYS A 6 16.99 8.59 15.95
C LYS A 6 16.44 8.65 17.39
N VAL A 7 15.12 8.65 17.51
CA VAL A 7 14.45 8.50 18.80
C VAL A 7 13.76 7.14 18.87
N THR A 8 13.66 6.57 20.07
CA THR A 8 12.95 5.31 20.28
C THR A 8 11.46 5.52 20.00
N ARG A 9 10.81 4.54 19.41
CA ARG A 9 9.36 4.55 19.19
C ARG A 9 8.63 4.80 20.50
N VAL A 10 7.66 5.71 20.49
CA VAL A 10 6.85 6.04 21.68
C VAL A 10 6.02 4.85 22.17
N ASP A 11 5.67 3.94 21.28
CA ASP A 11 4.89 2.72 21.55
C ASP A 11 5.74 1.44 21.74
N ALA A 12 7.09 1.54 21.66
CA ALA A 12 7.98 0.38 21.66
C ALA A 12 7.89 -0.43 22.96
N TYR A 13 7.93 0.23 24.09
CA TYR A 13 7.94 -0.43 25.40
C TYR A 13 6.69 -1.27 25.63
N ASP A 14 5.50 -0.69 25.39
CA ASP A 14 4.24 -1.39 25.59
C ASP A 14 4.05 -2.56 24.62
N LYS A 15 4.56 -2.45 23.41
CA LYS A 15 4.57 -3.56 22.43
C LYS A 15 5.46 -4.70 22.88
N VAL A 16 6.69 -4.41 23.31
CA VAL A 16 7.67 -5.44 23.71
C VAL A 16 7.22 -6.23 24.94
N ILE A 17 6.57 -5.58 25.90
CA ILE A 17 6.06 -6.24 27.12
C ILE A 17 4.63 -6.81 26.97
N GLY A 18 4.01 -6.73 25.78
CA GLY A 18 2.67 -7.25 25.50
C GLY A 18 1.52 -6.45 26.12
N ARG A 19 1.75 -5.20 26.48
CA ARG A 19 0.72 -4.31 27.06
C ARG A 19 -0.19 -3.72 25.99
N THR A 20 0.35 -3.48 24.78
CA THR A 20 -0.42 -2.98 23.63
C THR A 20 -1.57 -3.92 23.29
N LYS A 21 -2.76 -3.35 23.09
CA LYS A 21 -3.98 -4.11 22.79
C LYS A 21 -4.37 -3.93 21.32
N TYR A 22 -4.56 -5.05 20.64
CA TYR A 22 -5.06 -5.13 19.27
C TYR A 22 -6.55 -5.41 19.26
N THR A 23 -7.17 -5.49 18.09
CA THR A 23 -8.63 -5.61 17.96
C THR A 23 -9.16 -6.83 18.70
N ASP A 24 -8.52 -8.00 18.59
CA ASP A 24 -8.94 -9.22 19.26
C ASP A 24 -8.85 -9.13 20.80
N ASP A 25 -7.79 -8.49 21.29
CA ASP A 25 -7.57 -8.31 22.75
C ASP A 25 -8.63 -7.42 23.43
N LEU A 26 -9.34 -6.62 22.66
CA LEU A 26 -10.35 -5.65 23.17
C LEU A 26 -11.78 -6.21 23.07
N CYS A 27 -11.99 -7.28 22.31
CA CYS A 27 -13.31 -7.88 22.18
C CYS A 27 -13.70 -8.61 23.45
N ASP A 28 -14.90 -8.33 23.99
CA ASP A 28 -15.41 -9.02 25.15
C ASP A 28 -15.68 -10.50 24.83
N LYS A 29 -15.39 -11.37 25.80
CA LYS A 29 -15.55 -12.82 25.67
C LYS A 29 -17.01 -13.30 25.55
N SER A 30 -17.97 -12.43 25.82
CA SER A 30 -19.39 -12.70 25.60
C SER A 30 -19.81 -12.55 24.14
N ALA A 31 -18.92 -12.11 23.25
CA ALA A 31 -19.20 -11.95 21.85
C ALA A 31 -19.57 -13.29 21.19
N TYR A 32 -20.62 -13.29 20.39
CA TYR A 32 -20.85 -14.40 19.46
C TYR A 32 -19.83 -14.36 18.33
N ILE A 33 -19.40 -15.53 17.90
CA ILE A 33 -18.43 -15.73 16.83
C ILE A 33 -19.15 -15.82 15.50
N ALA A 34 -18.82 -14.94 14.57
CA ALA A 34 -19.27 -15.02 13.19
C ALA A 34 -18.22 -15.71 12.32
N ARG A 35 -18.65 -16.68 11.50
CA ARG A 35 -17.83 -17.33 10.47
C ARG A 35 -18.59 -17.29 9.14
N ILE A 36 -17.85 -17.09 8.06
CA ILE A 36 -18.41 -16.92 6.72
C ILE A 36 -18.41 -18.27 5.99
N LEU A 37 -19.51 -18.58 5.33
CA LEU A 37 -19.57 -19.67 4.36
C LEU A 37 -19.22 -19.10 2.98
N HIS A 38 -18.11 -19.53 2.44
CA HIS A 38 -17.65 -19.18 1.11
C HIS A 38 -18.16 -20.15 0.06
N SER A 39 -18.38 -19.63 -1.15
CA SER A 39 -18.71 -20.45 -2.33
C SER A 39 -17.60 -21.42 -2.69
N THR A 40 -17.97 -22.58 -3.22
CA THR A 40 -17.07 -23.64 -3.68
C THR A 40 -17.04 -23.81 -5.19
N ILE A 41 -17.60 -22.85 -5.93
CA ILE A 41 -17.56 -22.75 -7.39
C ILE A 41 -16.93 -21.41 -7.80
N ALA A 42 -16.39 -21.35 -9.02
CA ALA A 42 -15.77 -20.12 -9.52
C ALA A 42 -16.74 -19.13 -10.14
N ASN A 43 -17.87 -19.60 -10.69
CA ASN A 43 -18.87 -18.77 -11.35
C ASN A 43 -20.23 -19.48 -11.33
N GLY A 44 -21.29 -18.77 -10.95
CA GLY A 44 -22.62 -19.35 -10.93
C GLY A 44 -23.59 -18.61 -10.06
N ARG A 45 -24.66 -19.29 -9.65
CA ARG A 45 -25.68 -18.80 -8.75
C ARG A 45 -25.98 -19.82 -7.66
N VAL A 46 -26.20 -19.34 -6.44
CA VAL A 46 -26.73 -20.14 -5.35
C VAL A 46 -28.23 -20.33 -5.56
N LEU A 47 -28.67 -21.56 -5.69
CA LEU A 47 -30.10 -21.91 -5.84
C LEU A 47 -30.78 -22.10 -4.50
N SER A 48 -30.10 -22.79 -3.57
CA SER A 48 -30.59 -23.03 -2.21
C SER A 48 -29.46 -23.22 -1.22
N ILE A 49 -29.70 -22.90 0.04
CA ILE A 49 -28.81 -23.17 1.18
C ILE A 49 -29.62 -23.87 2.27
N ASP A 50 -29.34 -25.15 2.54
CA ASP A 50 -29.95 -25.92 3.61
C ASP A 50 -29.12 -25.77 4.90
N THR A 51 -29.66 -25.05 5.88
CA THR A 51 -29.05 -24.76 7.18
C THR A 51 -29.55 -25.68 8.29
N SER A 52 -30.50 -26.58 7.98
CA SER A 52 -31.29 -27.34 8.98
C SER A 52 -30.43 -28.19 9.91
N GLU A 53 -29.37 -28.82 9.44
CA GLU A 53 -28.43 -29.58 10.26
C GLU A 53 -27.46 -28.70 11.04
N ALA A 54 -27.04 -27.59 10.46
CA ALA A 54 -26.15 -26.64 11.11
C ALA A 54 -26.80 -25.98 12.34
N GLU A 55 -28.06 -25.61 12.22
CA GLU A 55 -28.83 -24.99 13.32
C GLU A 55 -29.13 -25.93 14.51
N LYS A 56 -28.96 -27.25 14.34
CA LYS A 56 -29.11 -28.25 15.44
C LYS A 56 -27.83 -28.42 16.26
N ILE A 57 -26.70 -27.91 15.80
CA ILE A 57 -25.41 -28.08 16.49
C ILE A 57 -25.42 -27.23 17.76
N PRO A 58 -25.13 -27.85 18.94
CA PRO A 58 -25.03 -27.08 20.17
C PRO A 58 -24.06 -25.92 20.08
N GLY A 59 -24.45 -24.75 20.61
CA GLY A 59 -23.67 -23.54 20.56
C GLY A 59 -23.92 -22.72 19.27
N VAL A 60 -24.63 -23.23 18.27
CA VAL A 60 -25.04 -22.42 17.11
C VAL A 60 -26.25 -21.56 17.48
N VAL A 61 -26.12 -20.26 17.30
CA VAL A 61 -27.16 -19.26 17.59
C VAL A 61 -28.08 -19.08 16.39
N LYS A 62 -27.50 -18.87 15.21
CA LYS A 62 -28.23 -18.67 13.97
C LYS A 62 -27.33 -18.83 12.75
N VAL A 63 -27.91 -19.20 11.62
CA VAL A 63 -27.31 -19.10 10.31
C VAL A 63 -28.07 -18.07 9.49
N PHE A 64 -27.34 -17.12 8.90
CA PHE A 64 -27.87 -16.13 7.98
C PHE A 64 -27.36 -16.40 6.57
N THR A 65 -28.23 -16.29 5.59
CA THR A 65 -27.91 -16.53 4.18
C THR A 65 -28.23 -15.27 3.38
N PHE A 66 -27.81 -15.23 2.13
CA PHE A 66 -28.22 -14.19 1.18
C PHE A 66 -29.75 -14.02 1.14
N PHE A 67 -30.51 -15.10 1.29
CA PHE A 67 -31.98 -15.10 1.21
C PHE A 67 -32.64 -14.40 2.40
N ASP A 68 -31.91 -14.15 3.49
CA ASP A 68 -32.39 -13.42 4.65
C ASP A 68 -32.24 -11.89 4.49
N LEU A 69 -31.55 -11.41 3.45
CA LEU A 69 -31.39 -9.97 3.16
C LEU A 69 -32.72 -9.37 2.68
N LYS A 70 -33.37 -8.60 3.56
CA LYS A 70 -34.61 -7.88 3.23
C LYS A 70 -34.35 -6.73 2.27
N GLU A 71 -33.26 -6.00 2.47
CA GLU A 71 -32.83 -4.90 1.64
C GLU A 71 -31.43 -5.18 1.11
N LYS A 72 -31.15 -4.80 -0.13
CA LYS A 72 -29.91 -5.09 -0.84
C LYS A 72 -29.25 -3.80 -1.26
N HIS A 73 -28.32 -3.32 -0.47
CA HIS A 73 -27.55 -2.13 -0.77
C HIS A 73 -26.17 -2.54 -1.29
N TYR A 74 -25.91 -2.21 -2.55
CA TYR A 74 -24.58 -2.34 -3.11
C TYR A 74 -23.68 -1.26 -2.52
N PHE A 75 -22.47 -1.65 -2.13
CA PHE A 75 -21.48 -0.75 -1.57
C PHE A 75 -20.10 -0.93 -2.22
N PRO A 76 -19.27 0.15 -2.27
CA PRO A 76 -17.90 0.05 -2.71
C PRO A 76 -17.03 -0.47 -1.58
N THR A 77 -16.06 -1.34 -1.88
CA THR A 77 -15.10 -1.79 -0.86
C THR A 77 -13.85 -0.92 -0.82
N ALA A 78 -13.50 -0.27 -1.93
CA ALA A 78 -12.31 0.58 -2.00
C ALA A 78 -12.36 1.75 -1.00
N GLY A 79 -11.21 2.03 -0.40
CA GLY A 79 -11.05 3.04 0.61
C GLY A 79 -10.58 4.39 0.10
N HIS A 80 -11.11 4.86 -1.02
CA HIS A 80 -10.81 6.21 -1.49
C HIS A 80 -11.66 7.27 -0.78
N PRO A 81 -11.18 8.53 -0.69
CA PRO A 81 -12.02 9.65 -0.28
C PRO A 81 -13.26 9.77 -1.17
N TRP A 82 -14.36 10.23 -0.57
CA TRP A 82 -15.55 10.54 -1.37
C TRP A 82 -15.24 11.63 -2.40
N SER A 83 -15.70 11.43 -3.62
CA SER A 83 -15.61 12.44 -4.69
C SER A 83 -16.98 12.97 -5.06
N THR A 84 -17.08 14.28 -5.29
CA THR A 84 -18.26 14.93 -5.88
C THR A 84 -18.33 14.69 -7.39
N ASP A 85 -17.24 14.27 -8.02
CA ASP A 85 -17.19 13.83 -9.41
C ASP A 85 -17.46 12.32 -9.46
N GLU A 86 -18.57 11.93 -10.07
CA GLU A 86 -19.01 10.53 -10.18
C GLU A 86 -17.99 9.65 -10.92
N SER A 87 -17.23 10.20 -11.84
CA SER A 87 -16.21 9.45 -12.59
C SER A 87 -15.01 9.02 -11.72
N HIS A 88 -14.86 9.65 -10.55
CA HIS A 88 -13.82 9.35 -9.56
C HIS A 88 -14.36 8.62 -8.33
N GLN A 89 -15.63 8.23 -8.32
CA GLN A 89 -16.21 7.46 -7.23
C GLN A 89 -15.83 5.97 -7.35
N ASP A 90 -15.71 5.32 -6.20
CA ASP A 90 -15.51 3.88 -6.12
C ASP A 90 -16.75 3.12 -6.61
N VAL A 91 -16.54 1.98 -7.26
CA VAL A 91 -17.61 1.16 -7.84
C VAL A 91 -18.31 0.37 -6.72
N ALA A 92 -19.61 0.58 -6.58
CA ALA A 92 -20.45 -0.15 -5.64
C ALA A 92 -20.94 -1.47 -6.29
N ASP A 93 -20.20 -2.55 -6.12
CA ASP A 93 -20.48 -3.86 -6.72
C ASP A 93 -20.56 -5.02 -5.71
N ARG A 94 -20.37 -4.74 -4.41
CA ARG A 94 -20.48 -5.74 -3.33
C ARG A 94 -21.80 -5.64 -2.59
N LEU A 95 -22.29 -6.79 -2.12
CA LEU A 95 -23.33 -6.93 -1.09
C LEU A 95 -22.71 -7.58 0.16
N VAL A 96 -23.37 -7.48 1.31
CA VAL A 96 -22.90 -8.13 2.55
C VAL A 96 -22.86 -9.65 2.43
N LEU A 97 -23.78 -10.25 1.68
CA LEU A 97 -23.81 -11.65 1.23
C LEU A 97 -24.36 -11.66 -0.20
N THR A 98 -24.00 -12.66 -1.02
CA THR A 98 -24.42 -12.75 -2.42
C THR A 98 -24.96 -14.13 -2.80
N ASP A 99 -25.94 -14.17 -3.72
CA ASP A 99 -26.33 -15.39 -4.43
C ASP A 99 -25.59 -15.56 -5.77
N ARG A 100 -25.04 -14.44 -6.31
CA ARG A 100 -24.31 -14.44 -7.57
C ARG A 100 -22.81 -14.63 -7.30
N VAL A 101 -22.37 -15.86 -7.43
CA VAL A 101 -20.98 -16.25 -7.25
C VAL A 101 -20.16 -15.84 -8.46
N ARG A 102 -19.02 -15.14 -8.23
CA ARG A 102 -18.09 -14.67 -9.26
C ARG A 102 -16.69 -15.21 -9.11
N PHE A 103 -16.36 -15.78 -7.96
CA PHE A 103 -15.08 -16.47 -7.74
C PHE A 103 -15.20 -17.54 -6.65
N TYR A 104 -14.28 -18.49 -6.62
CA TYR A 104 -14.18 -19.49 -5.56
C TYR A 104 -13.78 -18.78 -4.25
N GLY A 105 -14.72 -18.64 -3.33
CA GLY A 105 -14.52 -17.89 -2.08
C GLY A 105 -15.44 -16.68 -1.91
N ASP A 106 -16.50 -16.55 -2.71
CA ASP A 106 -17.51 -15.48 -2.54
C ASP A 106 -18.39 -15.72 -1.31
N ASP A 107 -18.83 -14.67 -0.63
CA ASP A 107 -19.51 -14.73 0.67
C ASP A 107 -21.01 -15.00 0.48
N ILE A 108 -21.50 -16.20 0.82
CA ILE A 108 -22.87 -16.63 0.56
C ILE A 108 -23.76 -16.79 1.81
N ALA A 109 -23.15 -17.06 2.96
CA ALA A 109 -23.84 -17.14 4.24
C ALA A 109 -22.90 -16.85 5.41
N ALA A 110 -23.45 -16.63 6.60
CA ALA A 110 -22.72 -16.44 7.84
C ALA A 110 -23.33 -17.27 8.97
N VAL A 111 -22.48 -18.00 9.69
CA VAL A 111 -22.83 -18.74 10.90
C VAL A 111 -22.51 -17.89 12.12
N ILE A 112 -23.43 -17.82 13.06
CA ILE A 112 -23.23 -17.21 14.38
C ILE A 112 -23.30 -18.29 15.43
N ALA A 113 -22.28 -18.39 16.28
CA ALA A 113 -22.19 -19.38 17.34
C ALA A 113 -21.58 -18.79 18.63
N GLU A 114 -21.73 -19.49 19.73
CA GLU A 114 -21.15 -19.12 21.02
C GLU A 114 -19.63 -19.30 21.06
N ASP A 115 -19.10 -20.18 20.22
CA ASP A 115 -17.66 -20.48 20.12
C ASP A 115 -17.23 -20.86 18.70
N GLU A 116 -15.92 -20.88 18.49
CA GLU A 116 -15.32 -21.12 17.17
C GLU A 116 -15.47 -22.59 16.70
N VAL A 117 -15.54 -23.54 17.63
CA VAL A 117 -15.69 -24.96 17.29
C VAL A 117 -17.09 -25.22 16.76
N SER A 118 -18.12 -24.73 17.46
CA SER A 118 -19.52 -24.80 17.04
C SER A 118 -19.73 -24.13 15.69
N ALA A 119 -19.15 -22.93 15.48
CA ALA A 119 -19.20 -22.22 14.19
C ALA A 119 -18.56 -23.03 13.06
N ALA A 120 -17.39 -23.61 13.30
CA ALA A 120 -16.68 -24.42 12.29
C ALA A 120 -17.39 -25.75 11.99
N GLN A 121 -18.07 -26.36 12.96
CA GLN A 121 -18.89 -27.56 12.74
C GLN A 121 -20.13 -27.21 11.91
N ALA A 122 -20.77 -26.08 12.22
CA ALA A 122 -21.93 -25.61 11.49
C ALA A 122 -21.63 -25.33 10.02
N LEU A 123 -20.52 -24.66 9.71
CA LEU A 123 -20.11 -24.43 8.32
C LEU A 123 -20.03 -25.71 7.49
N ARG A 124 -19.54 -26.80 8.10
CA ARG A 124 -19.42 -28.11 7.42
C ARG A 124 -20.75 -28.84 7.25
N ALA A 125 -21.75 -28.52 8.06
CA ALA A 125 -23.08 -29.15 8.01
C ALA A 125 -24.02 -28.47 6.99
N ILE A 126 -23.73 -27.23 6.57
CA ILE A 126 -24.52 -26.51 5.58
C ILE A 126 -24.33 -27.15 4.20
N LYS A 127 -25.45 -27.33 3.49
CA LYS A 127 -25.46 -27.82 2.10
C LYS A 127 -25.91 -26.71 1.16
N VAL A 128 -25.19 -26.54 0.06
CA VAL A 128 -25.48 -25.52 -0.95
C VAL A 128 -25.72 -26.16 -2.30
N GLU A 129 -26.79 -25.76 -2.95
CA GLU A 129 -27.05 -26.07 -4.36
C GLU A 129 -26.66 -24.90 -5.24
N TYR A 130 -25.91 -25.19 -6.31
CA TYR A 130 -25.45 -24.19 -7.26
C TYR A 130 -25.95 -24.48 -8.68
N GLU A 131 -26.19 -23.41 -9.42
CA GLU A 131 -26.17 -23.43 -10.88
C GLU A 131 -24.79 -22.92 -11.32
N GLU A 132 -23.98 -23.78 -11.92
CA GLU A 132 -22.62 -23.46 -12.33
C GLU A 132 -22.59 -22.87 -13.74
N TYR A 133 -21.77 -21.83 -13.94
CA TYR A 133 -21.54 -21.18 -15.21
C TYR A 133 -20.08 -21.36 -15.65
N PRO A 134 -19.79 -21.25 -16.96
CA PRO A 134 -18.42 -21.14 -17.44
C PRO A 134 -17.68 -19.99 -16.75
N PHE A 135 -16.37 -20.15 -16.55
CA PHE A 135 -15.53 -19.15 -15.91
C PHE A 135 -14.24 -18.89 -16.66
N VAL A 136 -13.59 -17.76 -16.41
CA VAL A 136 -12.35 -17.34 -17.05
C VAL A 136 -11.34 -16.83 -16.01
N LEU A 137 -10.09 -17.29 -16.11
CA LEU A 137 -9.00 -16.95 -15.17
C LEU A 137 -7.88 -16.12 -15.81
N ASP A 138 -7.74 -16.14 -17.15
CA ASP A 138 -6.73 -15.36 -17.85
C ASP A 138 -7.30 -14.03 -18.35
N VAL A 139 -6.56 -12.94 -18.15
CA VAL A 139 -7.03 -11.58 -18.50
C VAL A 139 -7.22 -11.39 -20.01
N LEU A 140 -6.36 -12.01 -20.83
CA LEU A 140 -6.46 -11.87 -22.28
C LEU A 140 -7.62 -12.71 -22.84
N ASP A 141 -7.90 -13.87 -22.22
CA ASP A 141 -9.07 -14.68 -22.55
C ASP A 141 -10.37 -13.99 -22.09
N ALA A 142 -10.34 -13.31 -20.93
CA ALA A 142 -11.51 -12.60 -20.39
C ALA A 142 -11.98 -11.43 -21.28
N MET A 143 -11.09 -10.86 -22.09
CA MET A 143 -11.43 -9.77 -23.01
C MET A 143 -12.06 -10.23 -24.33
N LYS A 144 -12.09 -11.52 -24.62
CA LYS A 144 -12.66 -12.05 -25.86
C LYS A 144 -14.19 -11.88 -25.89
N GLU A 145 -14.75 -11.74 -27.08
CA GLU A 145 -16.20 -11.53 -27.25
C GLU A 145 -17.05 -12.69 -26.73
N ASP A 146 -16.53 -13.92 -26.76
CA ASP A 146 -17.20 -15.13 -26.30
C ASP A 146 -16.87 -15.51 -24.85
N ALA A 147 -16.10 -14.66 -24.14
CA ALA A 147 -15.76 -14.91 -22.76
C ALA A 147 -16.96 -14.80 -21.82
N PRO A 148 -17.01 -15.60 -20.72
CA PRO A 148 -18.03 -15.45 -19.70
C PRO A 148 -18.05 -14.03 -19.14
N GLN A 149 -19.23 -13.40 -19.13
CA GLN A 149 -19.43 -12.03 -18.63
C GLN A 149 -19.63 -12.06 -17.10
N LEU A 150 -18.72 -11.41 -16.34
CA LEU A 150 -18.82 -11.36 -14.88
C LEU A 150 -19.81 -10.30 -14.38
N HIS A 151 -19.80 -9.13 -15.00
CA HIS A 151 -20.68 -8.01 -14.67
C HIS A 151 -21.31 -7.45 -15.96
N GLU A 152 -22.61 -7.43 -16.03
CA GLU A 152 -23.36 -6.99 -17.23
C GLU A 152 -23.01 -5.56 -17.68
N LYS A 153 -22.67 -4.70 -16.72
CA LYS A 153 -22.29 -3.29 -16.95
C LYS A 153 -20.97 -3.12 -17.70
N TYR A 154 -20.09 -4.13 -17.70
CA TYR A 154 -18.70 -4.01 -18.18
C TYR A 154 -18.43 -4.96 -19.36
N PRO A 155 -18.73 -4.55 -20.62
CA PRO A 155 -18.49 -5.38 -21.79
C PRO A 155 -17.04 -5.87 -21.87
N ASN A 156 -16.84 -7.10 -22.35
CA ASN A 156 -15.54 -7.76 -22.43
C ASN A 156 -14.79 -7.81 -21.10
N ASN A 157 -15.52 -7.77 -19.97
CA ASN A 157 -14.99 -7.75 -18.62
C ASN A 157 -14.04 -6.56 -18.32
N ILE A 158 -14.06 -5.49 -19.08
CA ILE A 158 -13.19 -4.32 -18.90
C ILE A 158 -13.82 -3.36 -17.89
N LEU A 159 -13.27 -3.36 -16.67
CA LEU A 159 -13.65 -2.40 -15.61
C LEU A 159 -13.26 -0.97 -15.97
N LYS A 160 -12.02 -0.81 -16.46
CA LYS A 160 -11.46 0.52 -16.81
C LYS A 160 -10.42 0.37 -17.91
N HIS A 161 -10.45 1.30 -18.84
CA HIS A 161 -9.41 1.54 -19.82
C HIS A 161 -8.93 2.99 -19.70
N THR A 162 -7.63 3.19 -19.57
CA THR A 162 -7.02 4.52 -19.48
C THR A 162 -5.90 4.59 -20.50
N THR A 163 -5.94 5.63 -21.31
CA THR A 163 -4.93 5.89 -22.37
C THR A 163 -4.08 7.11 -21.99
N ILE A 164 -2.78 7.01 -22.20
CA ILE A 164 -1.81 8.10 -22.11
C ILE A 164 -1.22 8.27 -23.50
N SER A 165 -1.32 9.46 -24.07
CA SER A 165 -0.74 9.79 -25.37
C SER A 165 0.01 11.11 -25.30
N LYS A 166 1.22 11.13 -25.86
CA LYS A 166 2.06 12.33 -25.99
C LYS A 166 2.78 12.28 -27.34
N GLY A 167 2.83 13.40 -28.04
CA GLY A 167 3.50 13.50 -29.34
C GLY A 167 2.79 12.76 -30.46
N ASN A 168 3.55 12.19 -31.39
CA ASN A 168 3.03 11.40 -32.51
C ASN A 168 3.88 10.14 -32.69
N TYR A 169 3.43 9.06 -32.06
CA TYR A 169 4.12 7.76 -32.07
C TYR A 169 4.28 7.23 -33.53
N GLU A 170 3.21 7.25 -34.31
CA GLU A 170 3.18 6.69 -35.68
C GLU A 170 4.12 7.42 -36.65
N GLU A 171 4.38 8.70 -36.42
CA GLU A 171 5.35 9.46 -37.21
C GLU A 171 6.78 9.23 -36.72
N ALA A 172 6.98 9.22 -35.41
CA ALA A 172 8.29 9.05 -34.78
C ALA A 172 8.96 7.71 -35.13
N ILE A 173 8.19 6.64 -35.26
CA ILE A 173 8.74 5.29 -35.59
C ILE A 173 9.24 5.19 -37.03
N LYS A 174 9.00 6.18 -37.88
CA LYS A 174 9.50 6.21 -39.26
C LYS A 174 10.92 6.82 -39.39
N GLU A 175 11.47 7.33 -38.30
CA GLU A 175 12.86 7.85 -38.29
C GLU A 175 13.83 6.73 -38.71
N PRO A 176 14.74 7.02 -39.71
CA PRO A 176 15.68 6.00 -40.19
C PRO A 176 16.70 5.60 -39.12
N GLY A 177 17.05 4.31 -39.08
CA GLY A 177 18.11 3.79 -38.23
C GLY A 177 17.69 3.50 -36.79
N LEU A 178 16.39 3.55 -36.49
CA LEU A 178 15.87 3.15 -35.18
C LEU A 178 16.00 1.63 -34.96
N ILE A 179 16.29 1.28 -33.72
CA ILE A 179 16.34 -0.10 -33.25
C ILE A 179 15.07 -0.39 -32.45
N LYS A 180 14.26 -1.33 -32.92
CA LYS A 180 13.06 -1.79 -32.22
C LYS A 180 13.46 -2.82 -31.15
N VAL A 181 13.01 -2.59 -29.91
CA VAL A 181 13.04 -3.57 -28.83
C VAL A 181 11.60 -3.79 -28.35
N GLU A 182 11.21 -5.05 -28.20
CA GLU A 182 9.83 -5.44 -27.87
C GLU A 182 9.87 -6.61 -26.90
N GLY A 183 9.00 -6.60 -25.90
CA GLY A 183 8.90 -7.69 -24.94
C GLY A 183 7.59 -7.72 -24.17
N TRP A 184 7.26 -8.93 -23.71
CA TRP A 184 6.19 -9.18 -22.75
C TRP A 184 6.79 -9.42 -21.37
N TYR A 185 6.20 -8.84 -20.35
CA TYR A 185 6.64 -8.94 -18.95
C TYR A 185 5.43 -9.22 -18.08
N SER A 186 5.50 -10.22 -17.20
CA SER A 186 4.40 -10.54 -16.32
C SER A 186 4.79 -10.59 -14.86
N THR A 187 3.84 -10.25 -14.01
CA THR A 187 3.97 -10.29 -12.55
C THR A 187 2.88 -11.15 -11.94
N PRO A 188 3.18 -11.84 -10.81
CA PRO A 188 2.24 -12.76 -10.17
C PRO A 188 1.20 -12.05 -9.31
N THR A 189 0.14 -12.78 -8.98
CA THR A 189 -0.71 -12.48 -7.83
C THR A 189 0.02 -12.83 -6.55
N VAL A 190 0.13 -11.88 -5.60
CA VAL A 190 0.75 -12.12 -4.28
C VAL A 190 -0.12 -11.59 -3.15
N GLN A 191 0.05 -12.18 -1.95
CA GLN A 191 -0.73 -11.85 -0.75
C GLN A 191 0.08 -10.95 0.19
N HIS A 192 -0.60 -10.07 0.92
CA HIS A 192 0.00 -9.12 1.88
C HIS A 192 0.65 -9.79 3.08
N CYS A 193 0.08 -10.89 3.55
CA CYS A 193 0.56 -11.69 4.68
C CYS A 193 0.84 -10.88 5.95
N HIS A 194 0.00 -9.86 6.25
CA HIS A 194 0.08 -9.15 7.52
C HIS A 194 -0.16 -10.11 8.70
N ILE A 195 0.54 -9.89 9.82
CA ILE A 195 0.53 -10.82 10.96
C ILE A 195 -0.85 -10.88 11.61
N GLU A 196 -1.44 -9.74 11.96
CA GLU A 196 -2.82 -9.64 12.43
C GLU A 196 -3.77 -9.92 11.27
N ASN A 197 -4.67 -10.88 11.43
CA ASN A 197 -5.71 -11.18 10.45
C ASN A 197 -6.63 -9.96 10.21
N PHE A 198 -7.53 -10.07 9.23
CA PHE A 198 -8.63 -9.12 9.09
C PHE A 198 -9.65 -9.43 10.19
N ILE A 199 -9.82 -8.51 11.13
CA ILE A 199 -10.68 -8.71 12.30
C ILE A 199 -11.49 -7.46 12.61
N CYS A 200 -12.77 -7.65 12.90
CA CYS A 200 -13.66 -6.63 13.44
C CYS A 200 -14.67 -7.23 14.41
N TYR A 201 -15.26 -6.39 15.25
CA TYR A 201 -16.45 -6.71 16.02
C TYR A 201 -17.43 -5.52 16.01
N ALA A 202 -18.70 -5.83 16.16
CA ALA A 202 -19.76 -4.82 16.14
C ALA A 202 -20.84 -5.12 17.19
N GLU A 203 -21.43 -4.03 17.71
CA GLU A 203 -22.54 -4.05 18.67
C GLU A 203 -23.43 -2.81 18.48
N MET A 204 -24.64 -2.85 19.05
CA MET A 204 -25.47 -1.67 19.13
C MET A 204 -25.27 -0.95 20.47
N GLU A 205 -24.93 0.33 20.43
CA GLU A 205 -24.94 1.22 21.59
C GLU A 205 -26.23 2.11 21.53
N GLY A 206 -27.31 1.64 22.11
CA GLY A 206 -28.63 2.28 21.95
C GLY A 206 -29.15 2.16 20.51
N ASP A 207 -29.33 3.28 19.82
CA ASP A 207 -29.76 3.32 18.42
C ASP A 207 -28.56 3.50 17.45
N ARG A 208 -27.34 3.42 17.94
CA ARG A 208 -26.09 3.58 17.18
C ARG A 208 -25.37 2.26 17.00
N ILE A 209 -24.70 2.13 15.88
CA ILE A 209 -23.84 0.99 15.55
C ILE A 209 -22.40 1.36 15.93
N LYS A 210 -21.78 0.58 16.80
CA LYS A 210 -20.34 0.65 17.06
C LYS A 210 -19.64 -0.48 16.35
N VAL A 211 -18.61 -0.14 15.58
CA VAL A 211 -17.70 -1.08 14.92
C VAL A 211 -16.29 -0.84 15.41
N VAL A 212 -15.63 -1.89 15.87
CA VAL A 212 -14.19 -1.86 16.18
C VAL A 212 -13.47 -2.71 15.14
N SER A 213 -12.53 -2.13 14.43
CA SER A 213 -11.88 -2.81 13.29
C SER A 213 -10.39 -2.50 13.20
N SER A 214 -9.63 -3.51 12.77
CA SER A 214 -8.22 -3.38 12.39
C SER A 214 -8.10 -2.73 11.00
N THR A 215 -8.61 -1.52 10.82
CA THR A 215 -8.67 -0.79 9.55
C THR A 215 -7.62 0.31 9.41
N GLN A 216 -7.18 0.57 8.18
CA GLN A 216 -6.32 1.72 7.85
C GLN A 216 -7.09 3.03 7.67
N ILE A 217 -8.45 2.98 7.59
CA ILE A 217 -9.31 4.04 7.06
C ILE A 217 -10.61 4.23 7.86
N PRO A 218 -10.58 4.48 9.19
CA PRO A 218 -11.76 4.41 10.05
C PRO A 218 -12.92 5.33 9.62
N HIS A 219 -12.64 6.56 9.18
CA HIS A 219 -13.68 7.48 8.70
C HIS A 219 -14.36 7.01 7.40
N ILE A 220 -13.62 6.29 6.55
CA ILE A 220 -14.18 5.70 5.33
C ILE A 220 -15.00 4.45 5.67
N VAL A 221 -14.55 3.62 6.63
CA VAL A 221 -15.34 2.49 7.17
C VAL A 221 -16.71 2.99 7.63
N ARG A 222 -16.77 4.09 8.40
CA ARG A 222 -18.04 4.71 8.84
C ARG A 222 -18.97 5.00 7.66
N ARG A 223 -18.46 5.62 6.60
CA ARG A 223 -19.22 5.92 5.38
C ARG A 223 -19.74 4.65 4.70
N VAL A 224 -18.83 3.69 4.46
CA VAL A 224 -19.17 2.48 3.69
C VAL A 224 -20.14 1.58 4.45
N VAL A 225 -20.00 1.43 5.76
CA VAL A 225 -20.99 0.73 6.60
C VAL A 225 -22.35 1.40 6.47
N GLY A 226 -22.43 2.73 6.48
CA GLY A 226 -23.69 3.46 6.27
C GLY A 226 -24.30 3.22 4.88
N GLN A 227 -23.48 3.18 3.84
CA GLN A 227 -23.92 2.88 2.48
C GLN A 227 -24.44 1.43 2.35
N ALA A 228 -23.72 0.46 2.93
CA ALA A 228 -24.08 -0.95 2.88
C ALA A 228 -25.35 -1.30 3.64
N LEU A 229 -25.67 -0.56 4.70
CA LEU A 229 -26.82 -0.82 5.58
C LEU A 229 -27.97 0.15 5.38
N GLY A 230 -27.80 1.18 4.54
CA GLY A 230 -28.82 2.23 4.38
C GLY A 230 -29.01 3.09 5.64
N VAL A 231 -27.98 3.24 6.47
CA VAL A 231 -28.02 3.94 7.77
C VAL A 231 -27.27 5.27 7.69
N GLU A 232 -27.79 6.29 8.38
CA GLU A 232 -27.12 7.59 8.50
C GLU A 232 -25.72 7.44 9.14
N TRP A 233 -24.72 8.09 8.55
CA TRP A 233 -23.32 7.97 9.02
C TRP A 233 -23.11 8.46 10.45
N GLY A 234 -23.93 9.43 10.93
CA GLY A 234 -23.90 9.90 12.32
C GLY A 234 -24.36 8.85 13.35
N LYS A 235 -25.02 7.78 12.91
CA LYS A 235 -25.41 6.64 13.75
C LYS A 235 -24.34 5.55 13.80
N ILE A 236 -23.22 5.74 13.13
CA ILE A 236 -22.14 4.76 13.08
C ILE A 236 -20.91 5.35 13.74
N ARG A 237 -20.38 4.64 14.72
CA ARG A 237 -19.14 4.92 15.40
C ARG A 237 -18.13 3.84 15.04
N VAL A 238 -16.98 4.23 14.52
CA VAL A 238 -15.88 3.31 14.20
C VAL A 238 -14.69 3.61 15.11
N VAL A 239 -14.20 2.57 15.77
CA VAL A 239 -13.01 2.62 16.63
C VAL A 239 -11.91 1.78 16.01
N LYS A 240 -10.73 2.38 15.83
CA LYS A 240 -9.52 1.74 15.32
C LYS A 240 -8.49 1.61 16.43
N PRO A 241 -8.23 0.41 16.97
CA PRO A 241 -7.14 0.14 17.92
C PRO A 241 -5.76 0.14 17.25
N TYR A 242 -4.74 -0.38 17.93
CA TYR A 242 -3.48 -0.72 17.28
C TYR A 242 -3.69 -1.79 16.20
N ILE A 243 -2.88 -1.74 15.14
CA ILE A 243 -2.99 -2.62 13.98
C ILE A 243 -1.70 -3.43 13.82
N GLY A 244 -1.83 -4.74 13.63
CA GLY A 244 -0.75 -5.68 13.39
C GLY A 244 -0.34 -5.80 11.91
N GLY A 245 -0.20 -4.65 11.22
CA GLY A 245 0.10 -4.56 9.80
C GLY A 245 -1.13 -4.58 8.91
N GLY A 246 -1.00 -4.04 7.69
CA GLY A 246 -2.09 -4.00 6.72
C GLY A 246 -1.57 -4.00 5.28
N PHE A 247 -0.54 -3.20 4.98
CA PHE A 247 0.14 -3.08 3.69
C PHE A 247 -0.79 -2.78 2.51
N GLY A 248 -1.99 -2.27 2.77
CA GLY A 248 -3.04 -2.00 1.79
C GLY A 248 -4.24 -2.93 1.87
N ASN A 249 -4.14 -4.16 2.38
CA ASN A 249 -5.28 -5.07 2.51
C ASN A 249 -6.40 -4.47 3.39
N LYS A 250 -6.03 -3.81 4.48
CA LYS A 250 -6.96 -3.16 5.43
C LYS A 250 -7.35 -1.73 5.00
N GLN A 251 -7.09 -1.37 3.74
CA GLN A 251 -7.59 -0.16 3.07
C GLN A 251 -8.92 -0.39 2.36
N ASP A 252 -9.38 -1.64 2.25
CA ASP A 252 -10.74 -1.99 1.81
C ASP A 252 -11.66 -2.17 3.02
N VAL A 253 -12.95 -1.88 2.84
CA VAL A 253 -14.01 -2.16 3.80
C VAL A 253 -14.68 -3.46 3.38
N LEU A 254 -14.40 -4.55 4.07
CA LEU A 254 -14.78 -5.89 3.64
C LEU A 254 -15.90 -6.49 4.50
N TYR A 255 -15.63 -6.65 5.78
CA TYR A 255 -16.46 -7.42 6.69
C TYR A 255 -17.12 -6.59 7.79
N GLU A 256 -16.74 -5.34 7.94
CA GLU A 256 -17.37 -4.42 8.89
C GLU A 256 -18.87 -4.24 8.60
N PRO A 257 -19.31 -4.11 7.32
CA PRO A 257 -20.74 -4.06 7.01
C PRO A 257 -21.49 -5.35 7.39
N LEU A 258 -20.90 -6.52 7.11
CA LEU A 258 -21.51 -7.81 7.46
C LEU A 258 -21.58 -7.97 8.98
N CYS A 259 -20.48 -7.68 9.70
CA CYS A 259 -20.44 -7.78 11.16
C CYS A 259 -21.47 -6.87 11.83
N ALA A 260 -21.61 -5.64 11.36
CA ALA A 260 -22.61 -4.67 11.82
C ALA A 260 -24.04 -5.15 11.52
N TRP A 261 -24.28 -5.66 10.30
CA TRP A 261 -25.57 -6.21 9.92
C TRP A 261 -25.98 -7.38 10.80
N LEU A 262 -25.07 -8.31 11.06
CA LEU A 262 -25.32 -9.48 11.94
C LEU A 262 -25.68 -9.05 13.36
N SER A 263 -24.99 -8.04 13.92
CA SER A 263 -25.36 -7.48 15.23
C SER A 263 -26.76 -6.91 15.25
N MET A 264 -27.14 -6.16 14.20
CA MET A 264 -28.51 -5.61 14.06
C MET A 264 -29.57 -6.72 14.00
N GLN A 265 -29.29 -7.84 13.28
CA GLN A 265 -30.23 -8.97 13.20
C GLN A 265 -30.38 -9.69 14.54
N LEU A 266 -29.38 -9.65 15.42
CA LEU A 266 -29.38 -10.27 16.74
C LEU A 266 -29.61 -9.25 17.87
N HIS A 267 -30.48 -8.28 17.62
CA HIS A 267 -30.92 -7.27 18.60
C HIS A 267 -29.78 -6.48 19.27
N GLY A 268 -28.69 -6.27 18.55
CA GLY A 268 -27.55 -5.48 19.00
C GLY A 268 -26.51 -6.26 19.80
N HIS A 269 -26.62 -7.60 19.83
CA HIS A 269 -25.59 -8.42 20.49
C HIS A 269 -24.21 -8.22 19.88
N LEU A 270 -23.19 -8.31 20.72
CA LEU A 270 -21.79 -8.19 20.28
C LEU A 270 -21.41 -9.37 19.39
N ILE A 271 -21.00 -9.07 18.17
CA ILE A 271 -20.56 -10.05 17.16
C ILE A 271 -19.08 -9.81 16.83
N LYS A 272 -18.27 -10.88 16.91
CA LYS A 272 -16.87 -10.88 16.48
C LYS A 272 -16.73 -11.66 15.17
N LEU A 273 -16.04 -11.06 14.19
CA LEU A 273 -15.67 -11.70 12.94
C LEU A 273 -14.15 -11.60 12.76
N ASP A 274 -13.48 -12.75 12.86
CA ASP A 274 -12.05 -12.93 12.61
C ASP A 274 -11.88 -13.85 11.39
N VAL A 275 -11.25 -13.35 10.33
CA VAL A 275 -11.02 -14.08 9.08
C VAL A 275 -9.75 -14.92 9.22
N PRO A 276 -9.82 -16.26 9.24
CA PRO A 276 -8.65 -17.11 9.35
C PRO A 276 -7.63 -16.89 8.25
N ARG A 277 -6.39 -17.31 8.48
CA ARG A 277 -5.29 -17.09 7.54
C ARG A 277 -5.60 -17.65 6.14
N GLU A 278 -6.14 -18.85 6.04
CA GLU A 278 -6.46 -19.50 4.79
C GLU A 278 -7.54 -18.77 4.01
N GLU A 279 -8.54 -18.21 4.71
CA GLU A 279 -9.59 -17.40 4.11
C GLU A 279 -9.07 -16.02 3.73
N THR A 280 -8.13 -15.43 4.51
CA THR A 280 -7.47 -14.16 4.17
C THR A 280 -6.80 -14.20 2.80
N PHE A 281 -6.23 -15.34 2.39
CA PHE A 281 -5.62 -15.51 1.06
C PHE A 281 -6.62 -15.42 -0.08
N VAL A 282 -7.85 -15.84 0.14
CA VAL A 282 -8.86 -16.03 -0.90
C VAL A 282 -9.89 -14.89 -0.92
N SER A 283 -10.42 -14.53 0.23
CA SER A 283 -11.61 -13.68 0.36
C SER A 283 -11.30 -12.21 0.68
N THR A 284 -10.05 -11.87 1.04
CA THR A 284 -9.63 -10.47 1.22
C THR A 284 -9.06 -9.90 -0.09
N ARG A 285 -7.94 -9.17 -0.04
CA ARG A 285 -7.32 -8.58 -1.23
C ARG A 285 -5.97 -9.20 -1.52
N VAL A 286 -5.62 -9.21 -2.82
CA VAL A 286 -4.33 -9.64 -3.34
C VAL A 286 -3.73 -8.54 -4.21
N ARG A 287 -2.42 -8.60 -4.50
CA ARG A 287 -1.79 -7.74 -5.50
C ARG A 287 -2.24 -8.16 -6.90
N HIS A 288 -2.55 -7.20 -7.75
CA HIS A 288 -2.84 -7.42 -9.16
C HIS A 288 -1.69 -8.14 -9.86
N ALA A 289 -1.98 -9.24 -10.53
CA ALA A 289 -1.10 -9.73 -11.60
C ALA A 289 -1.25 -8.80 -12.80
N ILE A 290 -0.15 -8.43 -13.43
CA ILE A 290 -0.18 -7.56 -14.62
C ILE A 290 0.68 -8.18 -15.72
N LYS A 291 0.13 -8.28 -16.93
CA LYS A 291 0.86 -8.57 -18.16
C LYS A 291 1.10 -7.26 -18.89
N SER A 292 2.35 -6.97 -19.23
CA SER A 292 2.75 -5.74 -19.90
C SER A 292 3.45 -6.05 -21.20
N HIS A 293 2.98 -5.48 -22.30
CA HIS A 293 3.62 -5.48 -23.60
C HIS A 293 4.27 -4.14 -23.86
N ILE A 294 5.60 -4.12 -24.01
CA ILE A 294 6.37 -2.88 -24.21
C ILE A 294 7.08 -2.92 -25.56
N ILE A 295 6.98 -1.83 -26.30
CA ILE A 295 7.73 -1.56 -27.52
C ILE A 295 8.48 -0.26 -27.34
N SER A 296 9.79 -0.28 -27.55
CA SER A 296 10.63 0.93 -27.58
C SER A 296 11.38 1.00 -28.91
N TRP A 297 11.38 2.21 -29.48
CA TRP A 297 12.18 2.55 -30.65
C TRP A 297 13.30 3.47 -30.17
N VAL A 298 14.53 3.01 -30.30
CA VAL A 298 15.71 3.64 -29.70
C VAL A 298 16.71 3.98 -30.78
N ARG A 299 17.32 5.17 -30.68
CA ARG A 299 18.40 5.58 -31.57
C ARG A 299 19.69 4.83 -31.23
N PRO A 300 20.63 4.69 -32.16
CA PRO A 300 21.92 4.04 -31.88
C PRO A 300 22.71 4.66 -30.70
N ASP A 301 22.45 5.91 -30.37
CA ASP A 301 23.07 6.59 -29.23
C ASP A 301 22.37 6.29 -27.89
N GLY A 302 21.33 5.44 -27.89
CA GLY A 302 20.58 5.04 -26.71
C GLY A 302 19.43 5.98 -26.32
N THR A 303 19.14 7.05 -27.06
CA THR A 303 17.98 7.92 -26.77
C THR A 303 16.68 7.35 -27.32
N PHE A 304 15.57 7.55 -26.62
CA PHE A 304 14.26 7.11 -27.08
C PHE A 304 13.73 8.02 -28.21
N ALA A 305 13.25 7.40 -29.29
CA ALA A 305 12.48 8.08 -30.34
C ALA A 305 10.98 7.96 -30.09
N ALA A 306 10.50 6.75 -29.77
CA ALA A 306 9.11 6.47 -29.45
C ALA A 306 8.98 5.27 -28.49
N ARG A 307 7.92 5.27 -27.67
CA ARG A 307 7.66 4.19 -26.71
C ARG A 307 6.16 3.85 -26.67
N LYS A 308 5.84 2.56 -26.59
CA LYS A 308 4.47 2.08 -26.41
C LYS A 308 4.40 1.04 -25.29
N LEU A 309 3.32 1.11 -24.50
CA LEU A 309 3.02 0.14 -23.44
C LEU A 309 1.54 -0.24 -23.49
N GLU A 310 1.24 -1.53 -23.45
CA GLU A 310 -0.09 -2.05 -23.17
C GLU A 310 -0.01 -2.91 -21.90
N ALA A 311 -0.77 -2.54 -20.86
CA ALA A 311 -0.80 -3.24 -19.58
C ALA A 311 -2.19 -3.83 -19.30
N PHE A 312 -2.24 -5.11 -19.00
CA PHE A 312 -3.44 -5.90 -18.74
C PHE A 312 -3.43 -6.37 -17.28
N SER A 313 -4.23 -5.72 -16.45
CA SER A 313 -4.28 -5.94 -14.99
C SER A 313 -5.42 -6.86 -14.61
N ASP A 314 -5.11 -7.96 -13.95
CA ASP A 314 -6.08 -8.90 -13.40
C ASP A 314 -6.72 -8.35 -12.14
N GLN A 315 -8.01 -8.00 -12.23
CA GLN A 315 -8.78 -7.43 -11.13
C GLN A 315 -9.37 -8.51 -10.21
N GLY A 316 -9.53 -9.72 -10.71
CA GLY A 316 -10.39 -10.68 -10.05
C GLY A 316 -11.87 -10.32 -10.18
N ALA A 317 -12.70 -10.77 -9.23
CA ALA A 317 -14.15 -10.81 -9.40
C ALA A 317 -14.90 -9.50 -9.14
N TYR A 318 -14.31 -8.53 -8.43
CA TYR A 318 -14.95 -7.26 -8.02
C TYR A 318 -14.00 -6.08 -8.16
N ALA A 319 -14.58 -4.88 -8.28
CA ALA A 319 -13.84 -3.68 -8.66
C ALA A 319 -12.78 -3.22 -7.67
N SER A 320 -13.05 -3.20 -6.36
CA SER A 320 -12.11 -2.68 -5.36
C SER A 320 -11.40 -1.41 -5.86
N HIS A 321 -10.07 -1.35 -5.78
CA HIS A 321 -9.21 -0.26 -6.27
C HIS A 321 -8.82 -0.35 -7.76
N GLY A 322 -9.35 -1.33 -8.52
CA GLY A 322 -8.88 -1.67 -9.87
C GLY A 322 -8.92 -0.54 -10.88
N HIS A 323 -9.91 0.36 -10.75
CA HIS A 323 -10.06 1.50 -11.65
C HIS A 323 -8.88 2.50 -11.63
N SER A 324 -7.98 2.42 -10.64
CA SER A 324 -6.85 3.36 -10.47
C SER A 324 -5.46 2.72 -10.41
N ILE A 325 -5.34 1.44 -9.97
CA ILE A 325 -4.03 0.81 -9.72
C ILE A 325 -3.23 0.63 -11.01
N CYS A 326 -3.85 0.08 -12.06
CA CYS A 326 -3.17 -0.11 -13.34
C CYS A 326 -2.76 1.22 -13.97
N ALA A 327 -3.67 2.20 -13.95
CA ALA A 327 -3.41 3.55 -14.47
C ALA A 327 -2.25 4.24 -13.75
N LYS A 328 -2.14 4.11 -12.41
CA LYS A 328 -1.00 4.65 -11.65
C LYS A 328 0.32 3.98 -12.06
N GLY A 329 0.33 2.66 -12.21
CA GLY A 329 1.52 1.92 -12.67
C GLY A 329 1.96 2.36 -14.07
N VAL A 330 1.02 2.40 -15.01
CA VAL A 330 1.29 2.82 -16.40
C VAL A 330 1.72 4.29 -16.47
N GLY A 331 1.21 5.15 -15.59
CA GLY A 331 1.63 6.55 -15.48
C GLY A 331 3.13 6.74 -15.18
N ALA A 332 3.79 5.76 -14.56
CA ALA A 332 5.23 5.81 -14.33
C ALA A 332 6.05 5.61 -15.61
N PHE A 333 5.51 4.96 -16.62
CA PHE A 333 6.20 4.65 -17.87
C PHE A 333 6.72 5.87 -18.64
N PRO A 334 5.93 6.93 -18.91
CA PRO A 334 6.41 8.13 -19.55
C PRO A 334 7.21 9.06 -18.64
N GLN A 335 7.15 8.87 -17.32
CA GLN A 335 7.76 9.80 -16.38
C GLN A 335 9.18 9.37 -15.98
N LEU A 336 9.42 8.10 -15.65
CA LEU A 336 10.73 7.63 -15.24
C LEU A 336 11.79 7.87 -16.31
N TYR A 337 11.46 7.54 -17.56
CA TYR A 337 12.26 7.77 -18.74
C TYR A 337 11.47 8.62 -19.73
N PRO A 338 11.53 9.95 -19.64
CA PRO A 338 10.78 10.85 -20.52
C PRO A 338 11.08 10.61 -22.00
N CYS A 339 10.01 10.59 -22.78
CA CYS A 339 10.06 10.49 -24.23
C CYS A 339 9.01 11.43 -24.83
N ASP A 340 9.28 12.01 -25.98
CA ASP A 340 8.36 12.95 -26.63
C ASP A 340 7.21 12.26 -27.36
N ASN A 341 7.38 10.98 -27.74
CA ASN A 341 6.36 10.22 -28.44
C ASN A 341 6.04 8.95 -27.66
N VAL A 342 4.93 8.96 -26.94
CA VAL A 342 4.49 7.88 -26.06
C VAL A 342 3.03 7.56 -26.27
N GLU A 343 2.73 6.28 -26.39
CA GLU A 343 1.40 5.72 -26.24
C GLU A 343 1.40 4.69 -25.09
N ALA A 344 0.42 4.77 -24.22
CA ALA A 344 0.29 3.76 -23.18
C ALA A 344 -1.19 3.52 -22.84
N ASP A 345 -1.57 2.23 -22.76
CA ASP A 345 -2.90 1.75 -22.44
C ASP A 345 -2.87 0.90 -21.18
N ALA A 346 -3.73 1.25 -20.25
CA ALA A 346 -3.95 0.51 -19.01
C ALA A 346 -5.34 -0.11 -19.02
N TYR A 347 -5.42 -1.43 -19.13
CA TYR A 347 -6.66 -2.20 -19.04
C TYR A 347 -6.76 -2.85 -17.66
N THR A 348 -7.87 -2.68 -16.98
CA THR A 348 -8.21 -3.42 -15.76
C THR A 348 -9.37 -4.37 -16.09
N ILE A 349 -9.18 -5.67 -15.87
CA ILE A 349 -10.05 -6.70 -16.42
C ILE A 349 -10.54 -7.62 -15.31
N PHE A 350 -11.86 -7.85 -15.25
CA PHE A 350 -12.46 -8.82 -14.34
C PHE A 350 -12.13 -10.25 -14.74
N THR A 351 -11.86 -11.10 -13.76
CA THR A 351 -11.69 -12.55 -13.89
C THR A 351 -12.33 -13.28 -12.73
N ASN A 352 -12.55 -14.58 -12.83
CA ASN A 352 -13.14 -15.38 -11.75
C ASN A 352 -12.12 -15.81 -10.68
N LYS A 353 -11.26 -14.87 -10.26
CA LYS A 353 -10.25 -15.05 -9.21
C LYS A 353 -10.54 -14.21 -7.97
N SER A 354 -9.76 -14.46 -6.91
CA SER A 354 -9.70 -13.61 -5.72
C SER A 354 -9.50 -12.14 -6.12
N VAL A 355 -10.16 -11.25 -5.40
CA VAL A 355 -10.21 -9.82 -5.75
C VAL A 355 -8.88 -9.15 -5.50
N ALA A 356 -8.36 -8.50 -6.50
CA ALA A 356 -7.16 -7.68 -6.35
C ALA A 356 -7.51 -6.28 -5.83
N GLY A 357 -6.63 -5.72 -5.01
CA GLY A 357 -6.81 -4.42 -4.38
C GLY A 357 -5.49 -3.72 -4.11
N ALA A 358 -5.54 -2.74 -3.20
CA ALA A 358 -4.36 -2.01 -2.81
C ALA A 358 -3.33 -2.93 -2.13
N MET A 359 -2.10 -2.89 -2.58
CA MET A 359 -0.95 -3.47 -1.90
C MET A 359 0.26 -2.56 -2.06
N ARG A 360 1.09 -2.46 -1.01
CA ARG A 360 2.28 -1.62 -0.89
C ARG A 360 2.98 -1.37 -2.23
N GLY A 361 2.97 -0.13 -2.73
CA GLY A 361 3.47 0.26 -4.05
C GLY A 361 2.41 0.53 -5.12
N TYR A 362 1.15 0.04 -4.95
CA TYR A 362 -0.05 0.40 -5.72
C TYR A 362 0.16 0.45 -7.25
N GLY A 363 0.61 -0.66 -7.84
CA GLY A 363 0.85 -0.80 -9.29
C GLY A 363 2.28 -0.46 -9.73
N ILE A 364 3.02 0.36 -8.98
CA ILE A 364 4.39 0.73 -9.35
C ILE A 364 5.36 -0.46 -9.33
N PRO A 365 5.36 -1.40 -8.37
CA PRO A 365 6.25 -2.57 -8.42
C PRO A 365 6.09 -3.41 -9.70
N GLN A 366 4.85 -3.59 -10.16
CA GLN A 366 4.55 -4.31 -11.40
C GLN A 366 5.03 -3.53 -12.64
N ALA A 367 4.79 -2.21 -12.66
CA ALA A 367 5.28 -1.35 -13.73
C ALA A 367 6.81 -1.29 -13.77
N MET A 368 7.47 -1.18 -12.60
CA MET A 368 8.93 -1.16 -12.53
C MET A 368 9.54 -2.50 -12.94
N TRP A 369 8.89 -3.64 -12.64
CA TRP A 369 9.29 -4.92 -13.21
C TRP A 369 9.36 -4.84 -14.74
N ALA A 370 8.27 -4.44 -15.39
CA ALA A 370 8.21 -4.39 -16.84
C ALA A 370 9.18 -3.35 -17.43
N VAL A 371 9.20 -2.12 -16.88
CA VAL A 371 9.99 -1.01 -17.41
C VAL A 371 11.49 -1.23 -17.23
N GLU A 372 11.93 -1.70 -16.05
CA GLU A 372 13.35 -1.87 -15.75
C GLU A 372 13.96 -3.14 -16.35
N CYS A 373 13.16 -4.23 -16.48
CA CYS A 373 13.58 -5.40 -17.25
C CYS A 373 13.70 -5.06 -18.74
N HIS A 374 12.72 -4.34 -19.30
CA HIS A 374 12.77 -3.88 -20.69
C HIS A 374 13.94 -2.92 -20.95
N THR A 375 14.26 -2.07 -19.98
CA THR A 375 15.43 -1.18 -20.07
C THR A 375 16.74 -1.97 -20.15
N GLU A 376 16.87 -3.04 -19.38
CA GLU A 376 18.03 -3.94 -19.45
C GLU A 376 18.11 -4.65 -20.80
N ASP A 377 16.96 -5.10 -21.32
CA ASP A 377 16.87 -5.75 -22.63
C ASP A 377 17.26 -4.80 -23.78
N ILE A 378 16.93 -3.49 -23.65
CA ILE A 378 17.41 -2.44 -24.57
C ILE A 378 18.94 -2.30 -24.48
N CYS A 379 19.50 -2.23 -23.27
CA CYS A 379 20.94 -2.11 -23.07
C CYS A 379 21.70 -3.29 -23.69
N ALA A 380 21.19 -4.51 -23.50
CA ALA A 380 21.75 -5.70 -24.13
C ALA A 380 21.69 -5.64 -25.66
N LYS A 381 20.55 -5.23 -26.23
CA LYS A 381 20.39 -5.13 -27.68
C LYS A 381 21.29 -4.07 -28.33
N LEU A 382 21.55 -2.97 -27.59
CA LEU A 382 22.44 -1.90 -28.06
C LEU A 382 23.91 -2.16 -27.72
N ASN A 383 24.21 -3.20 -26.94
CA ASN A 383 25.52 -3.39 -26.32
C ASN A 383 26.01 -2.13 -25.57
N MET A 384 25.11 -1.51 -24.82
CA MET A 384 25.34 -0.29 -24.06
C MET A 384 25.40 -0.59 -22.55
N ASP A 385 26.25 0.11 -21.82
CA ASP A 385 26.33 -0.01 -20.36
C ASP A 385 24.99 0.41 -19.71
N PRO A 386 24.38 -0.43 -18.84
CA PRO A 386 23.08 -0.16 -18.23
C PRO A 386 23.05 1.11 -17.35
N LEU A 387 24.19 1.46 -16.73
CA LEU A 387 24.32 2.67 -15.94
C LEU A 387 24.35 3.92 -16.83
N GLU A 388 25.14 3.86 -17.94
CA GLU A 388 25.21 4.94 -18.91
C GLU A 388 23.85 5.23 -19.56
N PHE A 389 23.15 4.16 -19.97
CA PHE A 389 21.81 4.28 -20.56
C PHE A 389 20.83 4.96 -19.60
N ARG A 390 20.82 4.53 -18.31
CA ARG A 390 19.92 5.11 -17.31
C ARG A 390 20.25 6.59 -17.05
N ARG A 391 21.53 6.95 -16.84
CA ARG A 391 21.95 8.35 -16.65
C ARG A 391 21.53 9.27 -17.81
N LYS A 392 21.58 8.73 -19.02
CA LYS A 392 21.19 9.46 -20.23
C LYS A 392 19.70 9.72 -20.34
N ASN A 393 18.86 8.78 -19.93
CA ASN A 393 17.43 8.79 -20.20
C ASN A 393 16.55 9.11 -18.99
N LEU A 394 17.08 9.06 -17.74
CA LEU A 394 16.31 9.39 -16.55
C LEU A 394 15.83 10.84 -16.56
N MET A 395 14.70 11.05 -15.90
CA MET A 395 14.07 12.36 -15.72
C MET A 395 15.11 13.41 -15.27
N PRO A 396 15.35 14.50 -16.05
CA PRO A 396 16.32 15.51 -15.69
C PRO A 396 15.80 16.49 -14.63
N VAL A 397 16.72 17.17 -13.93
CA VAL A 397 16.36 18.28 -13.05
C VAL A 397 15.59 19.35 -13.83
N GLY A 398 14.53 19.88 -13.23
CA GLY A 398 13.61 20.83 -13.86
C GLY A 398 12.54 20.17 -14.74
N TYR A 399 12.54 18.83 -14.86
CA TYR A 399 11.42 18.14 -15.51
C TYR A 399 10.11 18.45 -14.78
N LYS A 400 9.11 18.82 -15.55
CA LYS A 400 7.78 19.11 -15.06
C LYS A 400 6.76 18.16 -15.70
N ASP A 401 6.10 17.39 -14.86
CA ASP A 401 5.08 16.46 -15.33
C ASP A 401 3.87 17.22 -15.89
N ALA A 402 3.45 16.82 -17.07
CA ALA A 402 2.35 17.49 -17.78
C ALA A 402 1.00 17.35 -17.07
N PHE A 403 0.81 16.24 -16.32
CA PHE A 403 -0.44 15.91 -15.64
C PHE A 403 -0.48 16.44 -14.20
N SER A 404 0.43 15.96 -13.33
CA SER A 404 0.46 16.34 -11.91
C SER A 404 1.03 17.75 -11.67
N LYS A 405 1.72 18.32 -12.66
CA LYS A 405 2.49 19.58 -12.55
C LYS A 405 3.66 19.52 -11.56
N ASN A 406 3.99 18.34 -11.05
CA ASN A 406 5.15 18.15 -10.18
C ASN A 406 6.43 18.48 -10.94
N GLU A 407 7.40 18.97 -10.19
CA GLU A 407 8.72 19.35 -10.71
C GLU A 407 9.82 18.57 -9.96
N LEU A 408 10.85 18.14 -10.68
CA LEU A 408 12.04 17.56 -10.10
C LEU A 408 13.03 18.69 -9.74
N TYR A 409 13.21 18.94 -8.45
CA TYR A 409 14.00 20.08 -7.94
C TYR A 409 15.50 19.76 -7.73
N SER A 410 15.88 18.47 -7.68
CA SER A 410 17.25 18.05 -7.33
C SER A 410 17.74 16.92 -8.23
N ASP A 411 19.06 16.81 -8.40
CA ASP A 411 19.71 15.71 -9.15
C ASP A 411 19.77 14.41 -8.32
N THR A 412 18.63 14.01 -7.86
CA THR A 412 18.41 12.90 -6.95
C THR A 412 18.84 11.55 -7.53
N PHE A 413 18.55 11.32 -8.83
CA PHE A 413 18.88 10.03 -9.45
C PHE A 413 20.38 9.77 -9.47
N ASN A 414 21.19 10.74 -9.92
CA ASN A 414 22.63 10.58 -9.95
C ASN A 414 23.20 10.42 -8.53
N GLN A 415 22.73 11.17 -7.55
CA GLN A 415 23.17 11.03 -6.16
C GLN A 415 22.87 9.63 -5.60
N CYS A 416 21.67 9.07 -5.87
CA CYS A 416 21.31 7.72 -5.46
C CYS A 416 22.17 6.66 -6.16
N LEU A 417 22.35 6.80 -7.48
CA LEU A 417 23.19 5.89 -8.28
C LEU A 417 24.65 5.91 -7.82
N ASP A 418 25.25 7.10 -7.63
CA ASP A 418 26.63 7.25 -7.15
C ASP A 418 26.81 6.58 -5.80
N LYS A 419 25.87 6.77 -4.87
CA LYS A 419 25.93 6.12 -3.57
C LYS A 419 25.82 4.60 -3.68
N GLY A 420 24.92 4.10 -4.49
CA GLY A 420 24.76 2.66 -4.73
C GLY A 420 26.01 2.03 -5.36
N ILE A 421 26.58 2.68 -6.38
CA ILE A 421 27.83 2.27 -7.04
C ILE A 421 28.98 2.18 -6.04
N GLU A 422 29.15 3.21 -5.22
CA GLU A 422 30.19 3.27 -4.18
C GLU A 422 30.08 2.09 -3.19
N VAL A 423 28.90 1.89 -2.59
CA VAL A 423 28.73 0.94 -1.47
C VAL A 423 28.63 -0.52 -1.91
N THR A 424 28.38 -0.79 -3.19
CA THR A 424 28.32 -2.16 -3.76
C THR A 424 29.56 -2.54 -4.54
N ASP A 425 30.45 -1.58 -4.84
CA ASP A 425 31.59 -1.78 -5.75
C ASP A 425 31.11 -2.26 -7.15
N TYR A 426 30.00 -1.65 -7.61
CA TYR A 426 29.26 -2.09 -8.81
C TYR A 426 30.15 -2.16 -10.04
N LEU A 427 30.91 -1.12 -10.33
CA LEU A 427 31.71 -1.03 -11.58
C LEU A 427 32.74 -2.14 -11.70
N ARG A 428 33.42 -2.50 -10.58
CA ARG A 428 34.39 -3.59 -10.57
C ARG A 428 33.67 -4.94 -10.72
N LYS A 429 32.64 -5.20 -9.91
CA LYS A 429 31.89 -6.47 -9.93
C LYS A 429 31.21 -6.70 -11.27
N TYR A 430 30.58 -5.66 -11.84
CA TYR A 430 29.92 -5.75 -13.14
C TYR A 430 30.89 -6.19 -14.25
N LYS A 431 32.11 -5.67 -14.24
CA LYS A 431 33.17 -6.07 -15.17
C LYS A 431 33.71 -7.47 -14.87
N GLU A 432 33.91 -7.81 -13.59
CA GLU A 432 34.42 -9.10 -13.15
C GLU A 432 33.48 -10.26 -13.51
N TYR A 433 32.17 -10.02 -13.44
CA TYR A 433 31.15 -11.04 -13.67
C TYR A 433 30.74 -11.20 -15.16
N GLN A 434 31.40 -10.52 -16.07
CA GLN A 434 31.17 -10.71 -17.51
C GLN A 434 31.77 -12.05 -18.00
N ASN A 435 31.10 -12.69 -18.98
CA ASN A 435 31.61 -13.85 -19.70
C ASN A 435 31.96 -15.07 -18.81
N GLN A 436 31.21 -15.29 -17.72
CA GLN A 436 31.42 -16.44 -16.86
C GLN A 436 30.95 -17.73 -17.52
N THR A 437 31.69 -18.80 -17.26
CA THR A 437 31.36 -20.17 -17.66
C THR A 437 31.27 -21.06 -16.41
N GLY A 438 30.69 -22.23 -16.52
CA GLY A 438 30.53 -23.19 -15.43
C GLY A 438 29.12 -23.16 -14.79
N ASP A 439 28.94 -24.01 -13.79
CA ASP A 439 27.65 -24.31 -13.20
C ASP A 439 27.19 -23.22 -12.20
N ILE A 440 28.13 -22.59 -11.54
CA ILE A 440 27.85 -21.49 -10.59
C ILE A 440 28.34 -20.18 -11.19
N ARG A 441 27.44 -19.22 -11.34
CA ARG A 441 27.75 -17.92 -11.92
C ARG A 441 27.26 -16.80 -11.01
N ARG A 442 27.97 -15.69 -11.00
CA ARG A 442 27.57 -14.49 -10.25
C ARG A 442 27.14 -13.37 -11.17
N GLY A 443 26.23 -12.55 -10.68
CA GLY A 443 25.81 -11.35 -11.37
C GLY A 443 25.48 -10.23 -10.41
N ILE A 444 25.66 -9.01 -10.89
CA ILE A 444 25.23 -7.80 -10.20
C ILE A 444 24.35 -6.98 -11.14
N GLY A 445 23.13 -6.70 -10.70
CA GLY A 445 22.15 -5.93 -11.45
C GLY A 445 21.70 -4.69 -10.70
N MET A 446 21.11 -3.76 -11.44
CA MET A 446 20.56 -2.55 -10.88
C MET A 446 19.17 -2.28 -11.47
N ALA A 447 18.35 -1.55 -10.72
CA ALA A 447 17.10 -0.96 -11.19
C ALA A 447 16.85 0.33 -10.44
N VAL A 448 16.18 1.27 -11.10
CA VAL A 448 15.75 2.54 -10.49
C VAL A 448 14.26 2.51 -10.25
N PHE A 449 13.75 3.41 -9.43
CA PHE A 449 12.32 3.59 -9.26
C PHE A 449 11.95 5.06 -9.12
N TRP A 450 10.74 5.32 -9.44
CA TRP A 450 10.02 6.55 -9.23
C TRP A 450 8.74 6.26 -8.43
N TYR A 451 8.37 7.15 -7.52
CA TYR A 451 7.13 7.04 -6.79
C TYR A 451 6.53 8.42 -6.52
N ASN A 452 5.24 8.55 -6.77
CA ASN A 452 4.47 9.75 -6.57
C ASN A 452 3.91 9.77 -5.14
N THR A 453 4.30 10.75 -4.32
CA THR A 453 3.80 10.95 -2.95
C THR A 453 2.36 11.41 -2.99
N ALA A 454 1.48 10.80 -2.18
CA ALA A 454 0.07 11.19 -2.10
C ALA A 454 -0.71 10.95 -3.42
N VAL A 455 -1.90 11.53 -3.56
CA VAL A 455 -2.82 11.27 -4.70
C VAL A 455 -3.28 12.53 -5.43
N TRP A 456 -2.88 13.73 -5.00
CA TRP A 456 -3.17 14.96 -5.72
C TRP A 456 -2.52 14.96 -7.12
N PRO A 457 -3.18 15.42 -8.18
CA PRO A 457 -4.52 16.05 -8.26
C PRO A 457 -5.67 15.07 -8.55
N ILE A 458 -5.42 13.76 -8.57
CA ILE A 458 -6.41 12.74 -8.94
C ILE A 458 -7.53 12.64 -7.90
N SER A 459 -7.18 12.79 -6.63
CA SER A 459 -8.13 12.73 -5.51
C SER A 459 -7.83 13.80 -4.48
N LEU A 460 -8.78 14.00 -3.54
CA LEU A 460 -8.63 14.92 -2.43
C LEU A 460 -7.45 14.51 -1.54
N GLU A 461 -6.60 15.49 -1.22
CA GLU A 461 -5.60 15.39 -0.16
C GLU A 461 -5.93 16.35 0.98
N THR A 462 -6.29 15.78 2.12
CA THR A 462 -6.61 16.52 3.33
C THR A 462 -6.10 15.80 4.55
N SER A 463 -5.76 16.56 5.58
CA SER A 463 -5.34 16.07 6.89
C SER A 463 -5.85 17.00 7.96
N SER A 464 -6.37 16.45 9.06
CA SER A 464 -6.80 17.25 10.20
C SER A 464 -6.04 16.85 11.46
N CYS A 465 -5.77 17.85 12.29
CA CYS A 465 -5.09 17.70 13.56
C CYS A 465 -5.79 18.52 14.63
N ARG A 466 -5.91 17.95 15.81
CA ARG A 466 -6.34 18.64 17.04
C ARG A 466 -5.29 18.48 18.11
N MET A 467 -4.96 19.58 18.79
CA MET A 467 -4.00 19.63 19.89
C MET A 467 -4.64 20.28 21.11
N VAL A 468 -4.38 19.71 22.28
CA VAL A 468 -4.88 20.19 23.57
C VAL A 468 -3.71 20.30 24.53
N LEU A 469 -3.55 21.45 25.17
CA LEU A 469 -2.61 21.64 26.26
C LEU A 469 -3.30 21.27 27.60
N ASN A 470 -2.77 20.24 28.26
CA ASN A 470 -3.26 19.79 29.56
C ASN A 470 -2.71 20.67 30.71
N GLN A 471 -3.32 20.55 31.89
CA GLN A 471 -2.96 21.37 33.07
C GLN A 471 -1.56 21.10 33.62
N ASP A 472 -1.00 19.92 33.33
CA ASP A 472 0.37 19.56 33.71
C ASP A 472 1.43 20.02 32.69
N GLY A 473 1.00 20.70 31.63
CA GLY A 473 1.87 21.14 30.52
C GLY A 473 2.09 20.08 29.43
N SER A 474 1.52 18.89 29.56
CA SER A 474 1.57 17.89 28.51
C SER A 474 0.61 18.23 27.37
N LEU A 475 0.88 17.65 26.18
CA LEU A 475 0.10 17.86 24.96
C LEU A 475 -0.59 16.56 24.55
N GLN A 476 -1.88 16.63 24.31
CA GLN A 476 -2.63 15.57 23.62
C GLN A 476 -2.78 15.94 22.15
N VAL A 477 -2.38 15.02 21.26
CA VAL A 477 -2.43 15.21 19.81
C VAL A 477 -3.31 14.14 19.19
N GLN A 478 -4.31 14.56 18.42
CA GLN A 478 -5.22 13.71 17.66
C GLN A 478 -5.08 14.01 16.17
N LEU A 479 -4.97 12.97 15.37
CA LEU A 479 -4.77 13.06 13.92
C LEU A 479 -5.75 12.17 13.17
N GLY A 480 -6.15 12.61 11.99
CA GLY A 480 -6.96 11.80 11.09
C GLY A 480 -6.17 10.70 10.38
N GLU A 481 -4.85 10.82 10.32
CA GLU A 481 -3.93 9.82 9.77
C GLU A 481 -3.66 8.69 10.77
N THR A 482 -3.48 7.47 10.25
CA THR A 482 -3.57 6.23 11.01
C THR A 482 -2.22 5.57 11.26
N GLU A 483 -1.85 5.30 12.53
CA GLU A 483 -0.75 4.39 12.87
C GLU A 483 -1.15 2.94 12.54
N ILE A 484 -0.33 2.26 11.72
CA ILE A 484 -0.54 0.87 11.27
C ILE A 484 0.66 -0.04 11.52
N GLY A 485 1.59 0.41 12.38
CA GLY A 485 2.83 -0.28 12.71
C GLY A 485 4.09 0.41 12.17
N GLN A 486 3.95 1.42 11.29
CA GLN A 486 5.05 2.10 10.63
C GLN A 486 5.82 3.09 11.53
N GLY A 487 5.25 3.47 12.68
CA GLY A 487 5.87 4.43 13.60
C GLY A 487 5.45 5.88 13.40
N ALA A 488 4.28 6.10 12.82
CA ALA A 488 3.75 7.43 12.55
C ALA A 488 3.61 8.27 13.83
N ASP A 489 3.08 7.70 14.92
CA ASP A 489 2.91 8.40 16.20
C ASP A 489 4.23 9.00 16.72
N THR A 490 5.34 8.29 16.54
CA THR A 490 6.67 8.79 16.90
C THR A 490 7.09 9.97 16.03
N ALA A 491 6.89 9.87 14.71
CA ALA A 491 7.21 10.96 13.80
C ALA A 491 6.34 12.21 14.10
N TYR A 492 5.06 12.01 14.38
CA TYR A 492 4.14 13.08 14.75
C TYR A 492 4.53 13.76 16.08
N SER A 493 4.97 12.97 17.06
CA SER A 493 5.50 13.50 18.32
C SER A 493 6.74 14.36 18.10
N GLN A 494 7.69 13.91 17.25
CA GLN A 494 8.90 14.69 16.92
C GLN A 494 8.57 16.02 16.22
N MET A 495 7.66 16.00 15.23
CA MET A 495 7.23 17.21 14.53
C MET A 495 6.54 18.21 15.48
N THR A 496 5.65 17.71 16.35
CA THR A 496 4.91 18.54 17.30
C THR A 496 5.83 19.16 18.33
N ALA A 497 6.73 18.36 18.92
CA ALA A 497 7.69 18.81 19.93
C ALA A 497 8.59 19.93 19.41
N ASP A 498 9.05 19.81 18.16
CA ASP A 498 9.94 20.82 17.57
C ASP A 498 9.25 22.15 17.30
N ILE A 499 7.98 22.14 16.85
CA ILE A 499 7.25 23.40 16.56
C ILE A 499 6.85 24.10 17.87
N LEU A 500 6.37 23.33 18.84
CA LEU A 500 5.90 23.90 20.11
C LEU A 500 7.03 24.19 21.11
N GLY A 501 8.24 23.69 20.87
CA GLY A 501 9.37 23.90 21.78
C GLY A 501 9.22 23.15 23.12
N VAL A 502 8.65 21.92 23.07
CA VAL A 502 8.41 21.09 24.26
C VAL A 502 9.28 19.84 24.25
N PRO A 503 9.55 19.21 25.42
CA PRO A 503 10.16 17.88 25.46
C PRO A 503 9.31 16.83 24.71
N LEU A 504 9.96 15.84 24.09
CA LEU A 504 9.26 14.79 23.35
C LEU A 504 8.29 14.01 24.25
N GLU A 505 8.68 13.78 25.48
CA GLU A 505 7.92 13.05 26.50
C GLU A 505 6.64 13.77 26.92
N ALA A 506 6.54 15.07 26.68
CA ALA A 506 5.33 15.85 26.92
C ALA A 506 4.28 15.70 25.80
N VAL A 507 4.63 15.07 24.67
CA VAL A 507 3.72 14.93 23.53
C VAL A 507 3.10 13.54 23.52
N HIS A 508 1.78 13.45 23.65
CA HIS A 508 1.02 12.21 23.65
C HIS A 508 0.10 12.15 22.41
N VAL A 509 0.50 11.37 21.43
CA VAL A 509 -0.35 11.10 20.25
C VAL A 509 -1.37 10.02 20.60
N VAL A 510 -2.65 10.29 20.35
CA VAL A 510 -3.75 9.35 20.57
C VAL A 510 -3.84 8.39 19.38
N SER A 511 -3.21 7.22 19.51
CA SER A 511 -3.12 6.20 18.45
C SER A 511 -4.44 5.47 18.17
N CYS A 512 -5.27 5.27 19.19
CA CYS A 512 -6.61 4.71 19.05
C CYS A 512 -7.55 5.78 18.49
N GLN A 513 -7.96 5.61 17.24
CA GLN A 513 -8.86 6.55 16.58
C GLN A 513 -10.31 6.15 16.78
N ASP A 514 -11.15 7.15 17.00
CA ASP A 514 -12.59 7.04 17.20
C ASP A 514 -13.29 8.11 16.35
N THR A 515 -14.13 7.72 15.42
CA THR A 515 -14.76 8.64 14.48
C THR A 515 -15.71 9.66 15.12
N ASP A 516 -16.05 9.50 16.39
CA ASP A 516 -16.85 10.47 17.14
C ASP A 516 -16.01 11.65 17.67
N VAL A 517 -14.71 11.42 17.90
CA VAL A 517 -13.84 12.43 18.55
C VAL A 517 -12.55 12.75 17.79
N THR A 518 -12.07 11.82 16.96
CA THR A 518 -10.86 12.05 16.16
C THR A 518 -11.15 12.94 14.96
N PRO A 519 -10.35 13.98 14.68
CA PRO A 519 -10.50 14.80 13.49
C PRO A 519 -10.52 13.98 12.21
N PHE A 520 -11.21 14.47 11.18
CA PHE A 520 -11.33 13.77 9.91
C PHE A 520 -9.97 13.57 9.23
N GLY A 521 -9.76 12.38 8.73
CA GLY A 521 -8.65 12.04 7.84
C GLY A 521 -9.02 10.87 6.95
N THR A 522 -8.31 10.75 5.83
CA THR A 522 -8.56 9.70 4.86
C THR A 522 -7.81 8.41 5.17
N GLY A 523 -6.90 8.44 6.14
CA GLY A 523 -6.20 7.25 6.66
C GLY A 523 -4.82 7.01 6.06
N ALA A 524 -4.32 5.76 6.21
CA ALA A 524 -2.98 5.32 5.84
C ALA A 524 -2.94 4.65 4.46
N TYR A 525 -2.48 5.36 3.43
CA TYR A 525 -2.25 4.86 2.07
C TYR A 525 -1.34 5.80 1.26
N ALA A 526 -0.93 5.43 0.05
CA ALA A 526 -0.14 6.23 -0.90
C ALA A 526 1.11 6.88 -0.30
N SER A 527 1.65 6.32 0.77
CA SER A 527 2.81 6.82 1.54
C SER A 527 2.74 8.32 1.87
N ARG A 528 1.51 8.81 2.06
CA ARG A 528 1.17 10.23 2.18
C ARG A 528 1.36 10.80 3.58
N GLN A 529 1.27 9.97 4.62
CA GLN A 529 1.01 10.40 5.98
C GLN A 529 2.02 11.41 6.52
N THR A 530 3.33 11.13 6.43
CA THR A 530 4.36 12.08 6.91
C THR A 530 4.31 13.41 6.15
N TYR A 531 4.03 13.35 4.86
CA TYR A 531 3.88 14.52 4.01
C TYR A 531 2.63 15.33 4.37
N THR A 532 1.46 14.69 4.39
CA THR A 532 0.17 15.37 4.60
C THR A 532 -0.08 15.75 6.06
N ALA A 533 0.21 14.86 7.03
CA ALA A 533 0.11 15.16 8.44
C ALA A 533 1.07 16.29 8.86
N GLY A 534 2.23 16.39 8.22
CA GLY A 534 3.16 17.47 8.45
C GLY A 534 2.52 18.86 8.28
N PHE A 535 1.63 19.04 7.29
CA PHE A 535 0.90 20.30 7.11
C PHE A 535 -0.10 20.57 8.24
N SER A 536 -0.93 19.58 8.59
CA SER A 536 -1.93 19.76 9.66
C SER A 536 -1.28 19.92 11.02
N ILE A 537 -0.24 19.16 11.34
CA ILE A 537 0.56 19.32 12.57
C ILE A 537 1.14 20.73 12.64
N ARG A 538 1.84 21.17 11.59
CA ARG A 538 2.44 22.51 11.55
C ARG A 538 1.40 23.60 11.75
N GLN A 539 0.30 23.54 11.01
CA GLN A 539 -0.76 24.54 11.10
C GLN A 539 -1.40 24.58 12.49
N THR A 540 -1.76 23.43 13.04
CA THR A 540 -2.41 23.33 14.36
C THR A 540 -1.45 23.73 15.49
N ALA A 541 -0.19 23.29 15.43
CA ALA A 541 0.81 23.62 16.43
C ALA A 541 1.12 25.14 16.47
N LEU A 542 1.20 25.78 15.29
CA LEU A 542 1.38 27.23 15.22
C LEU A 542 0.17 28.00 15.77
N LEU A 543 -1.06 27.56 15.47
CA LEU A 543 -2.27 28.14 16.05
C LEU A 543 -2.32 27.97 17.57
N LEU A 544 -1.96 26.81 18.08
CA LEU A 544 -1.89 26.56 19.52
C LEU A 544 -0.80 27.43 20.19
N LYS A 545 0.39 27.50 19.58
CA LYS A 545 1.50 28.34 20.05
C LYS A 545 1.11 29.79 20.14
N GLU A 546 0.45 30.34 19.13
CA GLU A 546 -0.08 31.69 19.10
C GLU A 546 -1.04 31.94 20.28
N ARG A 547 -1.99 31.03 20.52
CA ARG A 547 -2.93 31.13 21.67
C ARG A 547 -2.19 31.11 23.01
N ILE A 548 -1.23 30.19 23.16
CA ILE A 548 -0.41 30.11 24.39
C ILE A 548 0.36 31.40 24.61
N LEU A 549 1.06 31.92 23.60
CA LEU A 549 1.86 33.16 23.75
C LEU A 549 1.00 34.39 23.98
N LYS A 550 -0.19 34.45 23.35
CA LYS A 550 -1.17 35.49 23.62
C LYS A 550 -1.63 35.49 25.09
N TYR A 551 -1.97 34.32 25.63
CA TYR A 551 -2.36 34.19 27.02
C TYR A 551 -1.18 34.53 27.98
N ALA A 552 0.04 34.07 27.63
CA ALA A 552 1.25 34.43 28.35
C ALA A 552 1.50 35.96 28.36
N HIS A 553 1.22 36.67 27.26
CA HIS A 553 1.25 38.13 27.19
C HIS A 553 0.26 38.77 28.19
N GLU A 554 -0.97 38.27 28.26
CA GLU A 554 -2.00 38.77 29.17
C GLU A 554 -1.57 38.64 30.65
N LEU A 555 -0.95 37.51 31.00
CA LEU A 555 -0.44 37.25 32.35
C LEU A 555 0.81 38.09 32.70
N THR A 556 1.78 38.14 31.81
CA THR A 556 3.10 38.71 32.08
C THR A 556 3.20 40.17 31.71
N ARG A 557 2.26 40.69 30.90
CA ARG A 557 2.30 42.03 30.26
C ARG A 557 3.49 42.23 29.34
N MET A 558 4.19 41.14 28.95
CA MET A 558 5.28 41.20 27.99
C MET A 558 4.72 41.08 26.55
N PRO A 559 5.23 41.85 25.59
CA PRO A 559 4.81 41.73 24.19
C PRO A 559 5.03 40.30 23.69
N GLU A 560 4.08 39.74 22.91
CA GLU A 560 4.15 38.36 22.35
C GLU A 560 5.44 38.10 21.59
N TYR A 561 5.92 39.08 20.81
CA TYR A 561 7.17 38.96 20.05
C TYR A 561 8.44 38.82 20.90
N ASN A 562 8.35 39.07 22.24
CA ASN A 562 9.42 38.84 23.19
C ASN A 562 9.29 37.52 23.94
N LEU A 563 8.26 36.72 23.64
CA LEU A 563 7.98 35.44 24.28
C LEU A 563 8.20 34.29 23.31
N ASP A 564 8.69 33.19 23.83
CA ASP A 564 8.70 31.90 23.12
C ASP A 564 8.52 30.75 24.10
N ILE A 565 8.34 29.54 23.56
CA ILE A 565 8.29 28.29 24.32
C ILE A 565 9.60 27.56 24.08
N ILE A 566 10.35 27.30 25.13
CA ILE A 566 11.59 26.53 25.09
C ILE A 566 11.57 25.50 26.22
N ASP A 567 11.72 24.23 25.85
CA ASP A 567 11.72 23.09 26.78
C ASP A 567 10.50 23.06 27.71
N GLY A 568 9.32 23.36 27.16
CA GLY A 568 8.06 23.40 27.92
C GLY A 568 7.90 24.59 28.89
N GLN A 569 8.74 25.61 28.73
CA GLN A 569 8.72 26.83 29.53
C GLN A 569 8.41 28.06 28.69
N ILE A 570 7.62 28.98 29.18
CA ILE A 570 7.47 30.31 28.60
C ILE A 570 8.72 31.12 28.97
N VAL A 571 9.43 31.55 27.96
CA VAL A 571 10.69 32.30 28.13
C VAL A 571 10.64 33.67 27.48
N ARG A 572 11.37 34.61 28.05
CA ARG A 572 11.65 35.89 27.41
C ARG A 572 12.85 35.74 26.47
N ILE A 573 12.65 35.99 25.17
CA ILE A 573 13.66 35.73 24.12
C ILE A 573 14.95 36.53 24.33
N THR A 574 14.86 37.76 24.87
CA THR A 574 16.00 38.69 24.99
C THR A 574 17.12 38.20 25.87
N ASP A 575 16.81 37.39 26.90
CA ASP A 575 17.78 36.92 27.91
C ASP A 575 17.55 35.45 28.33
N ASN A 576 16.67 34.75 27.64
CA ASN A 576 16.26 33.36 27.93
C ASN A 576 15.71 33.16 29.36
N ARG A 577 15.19 34.24 29.99
CA ARG A 577 14.62 34.13 31.32
C ARG A 577 13.31 33.33 31.29
N VAL A 578 13.27 32.26 32.06
CA VAL A 578 12.03 31.51 32.31
C VAL A 578 11.07 32.38 33.11
N LEU A 579 9.83 32.48 32.66
CA LEU A 579 8.75 33.23 33.28
C LEU A 579 7.79 32.31 34.03
N MET A 580 7.38 31.20 33.41
CA MET A 580 6.51 30.18 33.99
C MET A 580 6.58 28.89 33.16
N SER A 581 6.13 27.77 33.72
CA SER A 581 5.95 26.53 32.98
C SER A 581 4.67 26.56 32.14
N LEU A 582 4.58 25.69 31.12
CA LEU A 582 3.32 25.48 30.39
C LEU A 582 2.22 24.92 31.29
N GLY A 583 2.56 24.12 32.30
CA GLY A 583 1.60 23.64 33.30
C GLY A 583 1.00 24.73 34.12
N ASP A 584 1.83 25.66 34.66
CA ASP A 584 1.35 26.83 35.42
C ASP A 584 0.46 27.71 34.55
N LEU A 585 0.88 27.98 33.28
CA LEU A 585 0.11 28.77 32.35
C LEU A 585 -1.25 28.12 32.02
N SER A 586 -1.25 26.83 31.74
CA SER A 586 -2.47 26.09 31.40
C SER A 586 -3.44 26.00 32.58
N THR A 587 -2.90 25.81 33.79
CA THR A 587 -3.69 25.83 35.04
C THR A 587 -4.33 27.19 35.26
N GLU A 588 -3.55 28.27 35.13
CA GLU A 588 -4.09 29.64 35.26
C GLU A 588 -5.13 29.92 34.18
N ALA A 589 -4.87 29.52 32.92
CA ALA A 589 -5.80 29.71 31.82
C ALA A 589 -7.14 29.03 32.05
N LEU A 590 -7.17 27.81 32.58
CA LEU A 590 -8.41 27.07 32.78
C LEU A 590 -9.17 27.45 34.05
N TYR A 591 -8.48 27.76 35.14
CA TYR A 591 -9.09 27.96 36.46
C TYR A 591 -9.16 29.44 36.92
N SER A 592 -8.76 30.37 36.07
CA SER A 592 -8.89 31.79 36.37
C SER A 592 -10.35 32.21 36.61
N LEU A 593 -10.57 32.92 37.71
CA LEU A 593 -11.91 33.45 38.04
C LEU A 593 -12.33 34.64 37.16
N SER A 594 -11.38 35.29 36.51
CA SER A 594 -11.64 36.47 35.67
C SER A 594 -11.78 36.09 34.18
N HIS A 595 -11.10 35.07 33.73
CA HIS A 595 -11.11 34.60 32.36
C HIS A 595 -10.72 33.13 32.33
N SER A 596 -11.62 32.26 31.86
CA SER A 596 -11.36 30.83 31.77
C SER A 596 -11.30 30.41 30.30
N GLU A 597 -10.19 29.83 29.90
CA GLU A 597 -9.94 29.32 28.54
C GLU A 597 -9.22 27.98 28.55
N HIS A 598 -9.76 27.02 27.80
CA HIS A 598 -9.06 25.75 27.53
C HIS A 598 -8.19 25.92 26.29
N LEU A 599 -6.87 25.94 26.47
CA LEU A 599 -5.91 26.15 25.37
C LEU A 599 -5.84 24.91 24.46
N SER A 600 -6.49 25.01 23.34
CA SER A 600 -6.55 23.97 22.31
C SER A 600 -6.59 24.58 20.91
N ALA A 601 -6.24 23.82 19.90
CA ALA A 601 -6.38 24.22 18.51
C ALA A 601 -6.76 23.02 17.65
N GLU A 602 -7.52 23.28 16.60
CA GLU A 602 -7.87 22.29 15.58
C GLU A 602 -7.79 22.94 14.19
N SER A 603 -7.26 22.21 13.23
CA SER A 603 -7.24 22.67 11.84
C SER A 603 -7.29 21.51 10.86
N THR A 604 -7.77 21.82 9.66
CA THR A 604 -7.75 20.92 8.48
C THR A 604 -6.90 21.57 7.41
N ALA A 605 -5.83 20.91 7.01
CA ALA A 605 -5.00 21.32 5.90
C ALA A 605 -5.48 20.63 4.62
N GLN A 606 -5.72 21.42 3.57
CA GLN A 606 -5.89 20.92 2.21
C GLN A 606 -4.55 21.03 1.49
N ILE A 607 -4.03 19.90 1.01
CA ILE A 607 -2.75 19.82 0.32
C ILE A 607 -3.00 19.79 -1.20
N LYS A 608 -2.43 20.75 -1.92
CA LYS A 608 -2.55 20.89 -3.38
C LYS A 608 -1.20 20.73 -4.07
N SER A 609 -0.38 19.85 -3.53
CA SER A 609 0.94 19.52 -4.04
C SER A 609 1.18 18.03 -3.94
N ASN A 610 2.20 17.60 -4.63
CA ASN A 610 2.65 16.24 -4.69
C ASN A 610 4.18 16.28 -4.83
N ALA A 611 4.87 15.23 -4.43
CA ALA A 611 6.32 15.16 -4.49
C ALA A 611 6.78 13.88 -5.16
N TYR A 612 7.95 13.89 -5.76
CA TYR A 612 8.60 12.71 -6.29
C TYR A 612 9.54 12.12 -5.24
N SER A 613 9.40 10.81 -4.96
CA SER A 613 10.37 10.02 -4.24
C SER A 613 11.10 9.11 -5.22
N PHE A 614 12.42 9.01 -5.09
CA PHE A 614 13.28 8.30 -6.01
C PHE A 614 14.20 7.36 -5.28
N GLY A 615 14.81 6.46 -6.06
CA GLY A 615 15.89 5.65 -5.57
C GLY A 615 16.30 4.59 -6.57
N CYS A 616 17.21 3.74 -6.11
CA CYS A 616 17.70 2.62 -6.89
C CYS A 616 17.98 1.42 -5.98
N THR A 617 17.97 0.25 -6.60
CA THR A 617 18.39 -1.01 -5.98
C THR A 617 19.56 -1.59 -6.76
N PHE A 618 20.54 -2.10 -6.03
CA PHE A 618 21.61 -2.95 -6.54
C PHE A 618 21.48 -4.32 -5.90
N ALA A 619 21.49 -5.38 -6.70
CA ALA A 619 21.38 -6.76 -6.25
C ALA A 619 22.55 -7.58 -6.78
N GLU A 620 23.20 -8.37 -5.93
CA GLU A 620 24.22 -9.34 -6.30
C GLU A 620 23.69 -10.75 -6.07
N VAL A 621 23.77 -11.59 -7.08
CA VAL A 621 23.25 -12.96 -7.05
C VAL A 621 24.33 -13.98 -7.38
N GLU A 622 24.10 -15.20 -6.91
CA GLU A 622 24.76 -16.41 -7.37
C GLU A 622 23.71 -17.34 -7.95
N VAL A 623 23.91 -17.78 -9.19
CA VAL A 623 22.98 -18.65 -9.92
C VAL A 623 23.61 -20.02 -10.10
N ASP A 624 22.95 -21.04 -9.56
CA ASP A 624 23.24 -22.44 -9.80
C ASP A 624 22.48 -22.86 -11.07
N ILE A 625 23.22 -23.01 -12.18
CA ILE A 625 22.66 -23.27 -13.50
C ILE A 625 21.94 -24.62 -13.56
N PRO A 626 22.57 -25.76 -13.14
CA PRO A 626 21.89 -27.06 -13.14
C PRO A 626 20.63 -27.14 -12.30
N MET A 627 20.62 -26.44 -11.14
CA MET A 627 19.49 -26.43 -10.24
C MET A 627 18.48 -25.30 -10.54
N CYS A 628 18.80 -24.41 -11.47
CA CYS A 628 18.02 -23.19 -11.75
C CYS A 628 17.71 -22.38 -10.49
N LYS A 629 18.64 -22.33 -9.55
CA LYS A 629 18.46 -21.72 -8.25
C LYS A 629 19.21 -20.39 -8.15
N VAL A 630 18.50 -19.35 -7.74
CA VAL A 630 19.06 -18.03 -7.46
C VAL A 630 19.27 -17.86 -5.97
N LYS A 631 20.48 -17.47 -5.57
CA LYS A 631 20.83 -17.07 -4.20
C LYS A 631 21.20 -15.60 -4.21
N LEU A 632 20.50 -14.81 -3.43
CA LEU A 632 20.80 -13.39 -3.24
C LEU A 632 21.99 -13.25 -2.28
N LEU A 633 23.08 -12.66 -2.73
CA LEU A 633 24.31 -12.49 -1.95
C LEU A 633 24.39 -11.15 -1.23
N ASP A 634 23.95 -10.08 -1.91
CA ASP A 634 23.92 -8.73 -1.38
C ASP A 634 22.75 -7.95 -2.01
N ILE A 635 22.21 -7.02 -1.24
CA ILE A 635 21.19 -6.12 -1.74
C ILE A 635 21.28 -4.75 -1.06
N VAL A 636 21.31 -3.72 -1.87
CA VAL A 636 21.40 -2.33 -1.44
C VAL A 636 20.25 -1.55 -2.05
N ASN A 637 19.54 -0.82 -1.21
CA ASN A 637 18.52 0.12 -1.66
C ASN A 637 18.91 1.52 -1.21
N VAL A 638 18.94 2.47 -2.15
CA VAL A 638 19.26 3.88 -1.90
C VAL A 638 18.02 4.72 -2.20
N HIS A 639 17.64 5.55 -1.26
CA HIS A 639 16.43 6.37 -1.32
C HIS A 639 16.70 7.86 -1.19
N ASP A 640 15.97 8.68 -1.97
CA ASP A 640 15.64 10.06 -1.62
C ASP A 640 14.19 10.13 -1.11
N ALA A 641 14.05 10.20 0.20
CA ALA A 641 12.78 10.39 0.90
C ALA A 641 12.62 11.82 1.45
N GLY A 642 13.42 12.78 0.93
CA GLY A 642 13.49 14.13 1.47
C GLY A 642 14.14 14.16 2.86
N THR A 643 13.66 15.06 3.71
CA THR A 643 14.09 15.10 5.12
C THR A 643 13.59 13.88 5.88
N LEU A 644 14.50 13.17 6.54
CA LEU A 644 14.13 12.05 7.41
C LEU A 644 13.68 12.56 8.77
N ILE A 645 12.43 12.31 9.15
CA ILE A 645 11.93 12.71 10.49
C ILE A 645 12.60 11.85 11.57
N ASN A 646 12.63 10.52 11.34
CA ASN A 646 13.33 9.58 12.22
C ASN A 646 14.12 8.57 11.37
N PRO A 647 15.44 8.71 11.27
CA PRO A 647 16.27 7.85 10.44
C PRO A 647 16.17 6.35 10.75
N ALA A 648 15.99 5.95 12.02
CA ALA A 648 15.85 4.53 12.38
C ALA A 648 14.53 3.93 11.89
N LEU A 649 13.43 4.67 12.00
CA LEU A 649 12.12 4.24 11.47
C LEU A 649 12.11 4.24 9.95
N ALA A 650 12.79 5.19 9.31
CA ALA A 650 12.97 5.22 7.86
C ALA A 650 13.71 3.97 7.36
N GLU A 651 14.84 3.63 7.98
CA GLU A 651 15.62 2.42 7.68
C GLU A 651 14.76 1.15 7.82
N ALA A 652 13.96 1.04 8.89
CA ALA A 652 13.06 -0.09 9.12
C ALA A 652 11.99 -0.22 8.01
N GLN A 653 11.45 0.91 7.52
CA GLN A 653 10.52 0.89 6.38
C GLN A 653 11.19 0.41 5.09
N VAL A 654 12.43 0.80 4.84
CA VAL A 654 13.19 0.33 3.66
C VAL A 654 13.44 -1.17 3.77
N HIS A 655 13.91 -1.68 4.91
CA HIS A 655 14.14 -3.12 5.12
C HIS A 655 12.86 -3.95 4.90
N GLY A 656 11.72 -3.51 5.44
CA GLY A 656 10.43 -4.18 5.23
C GLY A 656 9.98 -4.18 3.77
N GLY A 657 10.25 -3.09 3.03
CA GLY A 657 9.97 -3.01 1.60
C GLY A 657 10.89 -3.89 0.76
N MET A 658 12.18 -3.95 1.11
CA MET A 658 13.15 -4.86 0.49
C MET A 658 12.74 -6.32 0.66
N SER A 659 12.34 -6.73 1.86
CA SER A 659 11.86 -8.09 2.14
C SER A 659 10.67 -8.48 1.26
N MET A 660 9.65 -7.62 1.16
CA MET A 660 8.52 -7.83 0.24
C MET A 660 8.95 -7.91 -1.22
N GLY A 661 9.88 -7.04 -1.64
CA GLY A 661 10.39 -7.03 -3.02
C GLY A 661 11.20 -8.26 -3.37
N ILE A 662 11.95 -8.83 -2.41
CA ILE A 662 12.68 -10.09 -2.57
C ILE A 662 11.70 -11.25 -2.77
N GLY A 663 10.67 -11.36 -1.93
CA GLY A 663 9.63 -12.37 -2.09
C GLY A 663 8.91 -12.26 -3.43
N PHE A 664 8.50 -11.06 -3.81
CA PHE A 664 7.88 -10.77 -5.11
C PHE A 664 8.77 -11.13 -6.30
N GLY A 665 10.10 -10.93 -6.18
CA GLY A 665 11.07 -11.23 -7.24
C GLY A 665 11.49 -12.69 -7.33
N LEU A 666 11.44 -13.47 -6.25
CA LEU A 666 12.04 -14.80 -6.20
C LEU A 666 11.09 -15.96 -5.89
N SER A 667 10.02 -15.75 -5.09
CA SER A 667 9.31 -16.89 -4.53
C SER A 667 7.79 -16.78 -4.47
N GLU A 668 7.23 -15.59 -4.27
CA GLU A 668 5.82 -15.42 -3.99
C GLU A 668 4.95 -15.52 -5.27
N ASN A 669 3.97 -16.39 -5.24
CA ASN A 669 2.98 -16.54 -6.31
C ASN A 669 1.75 -17.30 -5.77
N LEU A 670 0.59 -16.68 -5.80
CA LEU A 670 -0.68 -17.34 -5.47
C LEU A 670 -1.19 -18.08 -6.72
N LEU A 671 -1.27 -19.40 -6.62
CA LEU A 671 -1.62 -20.29 -7.72
C LEU A 671 -3.11 -20.63 -7.69
N PHE A 672 -3.74 -20.65 -8.86
CA PHE A 672 -5.13 -21.03 -9.03
C PHE A 672 -5.26 -22.31 -9.87
N ASP A 673 -6.13 -23.22 -9.45
CA ASP A 673 -6.47 -24.40 -10.23
C ASP A 673 -7.25 -24.00 -11.49
N PRO A 674 -6.75 -24.32 -12.69
CA PRO A 674 -7.42 -23.94 -13.94
C PRO A 674 -8.77 -24.63 -14.15
N LYS A 675 -9.06 -25.70 -13.42
CA LYS A 675 -10.32 -26.45 -13.54
C LYS A 675 -11.41 -26.00 -12.58
N THR A 676 -11.05 -25.43 -11.46
CA THR A 676 -12.00 -25.07 -10.40
C THR A 676 -11.95 -23.62 -9.97
N GLY A 677 -10.92 -22.85 -10.36
CA GLY A 677 -10.67 -21.49 -9.90
C GLY A 677 -10.21 -21.38 -8.43
N ARG A 678 -10.02 -22.51 -7.75
CA ARG A 678 -9.60 -22.57 -6.34
C ARG A 678 -8.13 -22.15 -6.20
N ALA A 679 -7.83 -21.37 -5.17
CA ALA A 679 -6.44 -21.11 -4.76
C ALA A 679 -5.80 -22.41 -4.22
N LEU A 680 -4.60 -22.77 -4.73
CA LEU A 680 -3.94 -24.04 -4.41
C LEU A 680 -3.00 -23.95 -3.21
N ASN A 681 -2.46 -22.77 -2.93
CA ASN A 681 -1.45 -22.53 -1.90
C ASN A 681 -1.84 -21.38 -0.96
N ASN A 682 -3.09 -21.40 -0.50
CA ASN A 682 -3.68 -20.37 0.36
C ASN A 682 -3.30 -20.51 1.85
N ASN A 683 -2.08 -20.89 2.14
CA ASN A 683 -1.57 -21.05 3.51
C ASN A 683 -0.06 -20.74 3.56
N LEU A 684 0.47 -20.43 4.76
CA LEU A 684 1.88 -20.06 4.93
C LEU A 684 2.86 -21.25 4.85
N LEU A 685 2.38 -22.49 4.70
CA LEU A 685 3.24 -23.65 4.44
C LEU A 685 3.56 -23.73 2.93
N ASP A 686 2.57 -23.54 2.08
CA ASP A 686 2.70 -23.73 0.62
C ASP A 686 2.99 -22.42 -0.11
N TYR A 687 2.47 -21.29 0.36
CA TYR A 687 2.83 -19.96 -0.13
C TYR A 687 4.20 -19.55 0.44
N LYS A 688 5.15 -19.33 -0.46
CA LYS A 688 6.57 -19.17 -0.07
C LYS A 688 6.93 -17.71 0.19
N LEU A 689 6.60 -17.22 1.39
CA LEU A 689 7.23 -16.00 1.89
C LEU A 689 8.72 -16.22 2.10
N SER A 690 9.54 -15.24 1.71
CA SER A 690 10.96 -15.27 2.05
C SER A 690 11.14 -15.05 3.56
N THR A 691 11.99 -15.87 4.15
CA THR A 691 12.37 -15.80 5.56
C THR A 691 13.67 -15.01 5.72
N PHE A 692 14.05 -14.68 6.97
CA PHE A 692 15.32 -14.00 7.21
C PHE A 692 16.55 -14.85 6.80
N MET A 693 16.39 -16.17 6.64
CA MET A 693 17.45 -17.06 6.14
C MET A 693 17.64 -16.96 4.63
N ASP A 694 16.63 -16.50 3.90
CA ASP A 694 16.66 -16.28 2.46
C ASP A 694 17.24 -14.91 2.09
N HIS A 695 17.36 -14.03 3.08
CA HIS A 695 17.86 -12.67 2.89
C HIS A 695 19.36 -12.56 3.18
N PRO A 696 20.12 -11.83 2.34
CA PRO A 696 21.41 -11.31 2.76
C PRO A 696 21.20 -10.19 3.79
N ARG A 697 22.28 -9.55 4.22
CA ARG A 697 22.19 -8.32 4.97
C ARG A 697 21.48 -7.25 4.11
N LEU A 698 20.30 -6.81 4.55
CA LEU A 698 19.60 -5.71 3.91
C LEU A 698 20.30 -4.39 4.23
N ARG A 699 20.70 -3.65 3.20
CA ARG A 699 21.43 -2.39 3.35
C ARG A 699 20.63 -1.23 2.76
N ALA A 700 20.24 -0.29 3.63
CA ALA A 700 19.51 0.91 3.25
C ALA A 700 20.39 2.15 3.37
N TYR A 701 20.37 3.00 2.38
CA TYR A 701 21.04 4.29 2.37
C TYR A 701 20.08 5.39 1.96
N PHE A 702 20.37 6.60 2.41
CA PHE A 702 19.54 7.76 2.10
C PHE A 702 20.38 8.89 1.50
N VAL A 703 19.78 9.57 0.55
CA VAL A 703 20.18 10.88 0.03
C VAL A 703 19.10 11.85 0.45
N GLU A 704 19.46 12.92 1.15
CA GLU A 704 18.49 13.85 1.71
C GLU A 704 18.42 15.13 0.84
N ASN A 705 17.33 15.27 0.09
CA ASN A 705 16.97 16.48 -0.62
C ASN A 705 15.61 16.95 -0.11
N ALA A 706 15.60 17.98 0.74
CA ALA A 706 14.38 18.53 1.31
C ALA A 706 13.39 18.94 0.22
N GLU A 707 12.15 18.44 0.30
CA GLU A 707 11.09 18.75 -0.67
C GLU A 707 10.50 20.13 -0.41
N PRO A 708 10.64 21.08 -1.35
CA PRO A 708 10.16 22.46 -1.14
C PRO A 708 8.65 22.56 -0.90
N THR A 709 7.87 21.63 -1.45
CA THR A 709 6.42 21.62 -1.32
C THR A 709 5.92 20.92 -0.05
N SER A 710 6.81 20.41 0.81
CA SER A 710 6.50 19.72 2.05
C SER A 710 6.67 20.63 3.27
N ALA A 711 5.81 20.50 4.27
CA ALA A 711 5.90 21.27 5.51
C ALA A 711 7.20 21.01 6.31
N PHE A 712 7.80 19.82 6.16
CA PHE A 712 9.04 19.40 6.82
C PHE A 712 10.09 18.88 5.83
N GLY A 713 9.93 19.13 4.56
CA GLY A 713 10.85 18.66 3.52
C GLY A 713 10.77 17.17 3.22
N THR A 714 9.73 16.47 3.67
CA THR A 714 9.57 15.01 3.53
C THR A 714 9.03 14.61 2.16
N LYS A 715 9.34 13.38 1.73
CA LYS A 715 8.75 12.68 0.59
C LYS A 715 8.22 11.31 1.03
N SER A 716 7.60 10.54 0.14
CA SER A 716 7.12 9.19 0.46
C SER A 716 8.25 8.22 0.74
N LEU A 717 8.01 7.28 1.68
CA LEU A 717 8.96 6.22 2.03
C LEU A 717 8.29 4.87 2.28
N GLY A 718 7.00 4.82 2.63
CA GLY A 718 6.34 3.58 3.03
C GLY A 718 6.27 2.53 1.92
N GLU A 719 5.97 2.92 0.69
CA GLU A 719 5.75 2.02 -0.45
C GLU A 719 6.93 1.94 -1.42
N PRO A 720 7.66 3.04 -1.73
CA PRO A 720 8.75 3.05 -2.70
C PRO A 720 9.78 1.94 -2.55
N PRO A 721 10.18 1.49 -1.34
CA PRO A 721 11.18 0.45 -1.16
C PRO A 721 10.87 -0.90 -1.82
N THR A 722 9.62 -1.15 -2.21
CA THR A 722 9.25 -2.41 -2.89
C THR A 722 9.43 -2.34 -4.41
N CYS A 723 9.67 -1.16 -4.99
CA CYS A 723 9.44 -0.94 -6.41
C CYS A 723 10.53 -1.52 -7.32
N SER A 724 11.82 -1.39 -6.95
CA SER A 724 12.95 -1.75 -7.82
C SER A 724 13.69 -3.03 -7.42
N ILE A 725 13.25 -3.74 -6.38
CA ILE A 725 13.93 -4.92 -5.85
C ILE A 725 13.88 -6.08 -6.86
N ALA A 726 12.69 -6.45 -7.30
CA ALA A 726 12.51 -7.58 -8.22
C ALA A 726 13.22 -7.38 -9.56
N PRO A 727 13.11 -6.23 -10.26
CA PRO A 727 13.84 -6.03 -11.50
C PRO A 727 15.36 -5.96 -11.30
N ALA A 728 15.89 -5.44 -10.19
CA ALA A 728 17.32 -5.47 -9.91
C ALA A 728 17.85 -6.92 -9.77
N ILE A 729 17.09 -7.79 -9.11
CA ILE A 729 17.40 -9.23 -9.01
C ILE A 729 17.37 -9.87 -10.40
N ARG A 730 16.35 -9.63 -11.20
CA ARG A 730 16.26 -10.18 -12.57
C ARG A 730 17.43 -9.71 -13.45
N ASN A 731 17.79 -8.45 -13.35
CA ASN A 731 18.92 -7.89 -14.11
C ASN A 731 20.26 -8.48 -13.67
N ALA A 732 20.42 -8.80 -12.38
CA ALA A 732 21.57 -9.55 -11.88
C ALA A 732 21.61 -11.00 -12.41
N VAL A 733 20.45 -11.66 -12.48
CA VAL A 733 20.35 -13.02 -13.08
C VAL A 733 20.65 -12.96 -14.58
N TYR A 734 20.17 -11.95 -15.29
CA TYR A 734 20.52 -11.75 -16.70
C TYR A 734 22.03 -11.61 -16.89
N GLN A 735 22.68 -10.76 -16.10
CA GLN A 735 24.13 -10.56 -16.17
C GLN A 735 24.93 -11.84 -15.86
N ALA A 736 24.45 -12.69 -14.93
CA ALA A 736 25.07 -13.97 -14.58
C ALA A 736 24.90 -15.03 -15.69
N THR A 737 23.77 -15.03 -16.38
CA THR A 737 23.36 -16.16 -17.24
C THR A 737 23.23 -15.81 -18.73
N GLY A 738 23.01 -14.54 -19.07
CA GLY A 738 22.61 -14.10 -20.41
C GLY A 738 21.14 -14.40 -20.75
N VAL A 739 20.36 -14.92 -19.79
CA VAL A 739 18.97 -15.37 -20.03
C VAL A 739 17.97 -14.32 -19.58
N TYR A 740 17.04 -13.99 -20.47
CA TYR A 740 15.92 -13.09 -20.17
C TYR A 740 14.80 -13.82 -19.43
N VAL A 741 14.58 -13.49 -18.16
CA VAL A 741 13.44 -14.02 -17.39
C VAL A 741 12.41 -12.91 -17.28
N ASN A 742 11.34 -12.98 -18.04
CA ASN A 742 10.34 -11.90 -18.14
C ASN A 742 9.09 -12.14 -17.29
N ASP A 743 8.92 -13.35 -16.74
CA ASP A 743 7.86 -13.71 -15.81
C ASP A 743 8.38 -13.72 -14.38
N ALA A 744 7.89 -12.83 -13.53
CA ALA A 744 8.13 -12.88 -12.10
C ALA A 744 7.26 -13.96 -11.42
N PRO A 745 7.74 -14.58 -10.34
CA PRO A 745 9.06 -14.46 -9.72
C PRO A 745 10.12 -15.25 -10.50
N VAL A 746 11.40 -14.89 -10.34
CA VAL A 746 12.55 -15.61 -10.92
C VAL A 746 12.81 -16.88 -10.09
N ASN A 747 11.81 -17.75 -10.05
CA ASN A 747 11.87 -19.04 -9.36
C ASN A 747 12.48 -20.13 -10.25
N PRO A 748 12.83 -21.31 -9.72
CA PRO A 748 13.44 -22.37 -10.51
C PRO A 748 12.64 -22.78 -11.75
N HIS A 749 11.31 -22.75 -11.71
CA HIS A 749 10.45 -23.12 -12.86
C HIS A 749 10.53 -22.09 -13.99
N HIS A 750 10.41 -20.81 -13.66
CA HIS A 750 10.50 -19.73 -14.65
C HIS A 750 11.91 -19.62 -15.22
N LEU A 751 12.94 -19.74 -14.37
CA LEU A 751 14.33 -19.72 -14.82
C LEU A 751 14.65 -20.92 -15.74
N PHE A 752 14.26 -22.14 -15.35
CA PHE A 752 14.43 -23.33 -16.18
C PHE A 752 13.74 -23.19 -17.54
N ARG A 753 12.48 -22.73 -17.55
CA ARG A 753 11.73 -22.51 -18.80
C ARG A 753 12.45 -21.51 -19.70
N SER A 754 12.86 -20.37 -19.15
CA SER A 754 13.57 -19.33 -19.90
C SER A 754 14.93 -19.81 -20.43
N MET A 755 15.70 -20.57 -19.64
CA MET A 755 16.95 -21.18 -20.08
C MET A 755 16.75 -22.18 -21.23
N LYS A 756 15.68 -22.99 -21.15
CA LYS A 756 15.34 -23.97 -22.18
C LYS A 756 14.87 -23.28 -23.49
N GLU A 757 14.00 -22.30 -23.38
CA GLU A 757 13.49 -21.54 -24.53
C GLU A 757 14.58 -20.73 -25.24
N GLN A 758 15.63 -20.32 -24.52
CA GLN A 758 16.79 -19.62 -25.07
C GLN A 758 17.99 -20.55 -25.35
N HIS A 759 17.76 -21.87 -25.46
CA HIS A 759 18.72 -22.88 -25.89
C HIS A 759 19.99 -23.01 -25.03
N MET A 760 19.96 -22.61 -23.77
CA MET A 760 21.13 -22.63 -22.89
C MET A 760 21.65 -24.05 -22.60
N PHE A 761 20.80 -25.07 -22.71
CA PHE A 761 21.15 -26.47 -22.41
C PHE A 761 21.49 -27.29 -23.67
N GLU A 762 21.50 -26.69 -24.86
CA GLU A 762 21.87 -27.40 -26.11
C GLU A 762 23.39 -27.45 -26.25
N GLU A 763 23.98 -28.63 -26.41
CA GLU A 763 25.42 -28.79 -26.64
C GLU A 763 25.82 -28.11 -27.97
N GLY A 764 26.63 -27.04 -27.88
CA GLY A 764 27.19 -26.33 -29.05
C GLY A 764 26.48 -25.03 -29.43
N GLY A 765 25.55 -24.56 -28.65
CA GLY A 765 24.93 -23.26 -28.88
C GLY A 765 25.91 -22.11 -28.53
N GLU A 766 26.53 -21.51 -29.57
CA GLU A 766 27.13 -20.20 -29.43
C GLU A 766 26.02 -19.25 -28.93
N ALA A 767 26.22 -18.63 -27.78
CA ALA A 767 25.33 -17.59 -27.30
C ALA A 767 25.22 -16.52 -28.39
N ASN A 768 24.07 -16.44 -29.05
CA ASN A 768 23.79 -15.30 -29.92
C ASN A 768 23.74 -14.04 -29.07
N VAL A 769 24.85 -13.31 -29.10
CA VAL A 769 25.02 -11.99 -28.53
C VAL A 769 24.15 -10.98 -29.29
#